data_3f7519cf984fb4b60cbe72bbadeb084f
#
_entry.id   3f7519cf984fb4b60cbe72bbadeb084f
#
_cell.length_a   1.000
_cell.length_b   1.000
_cell.length_c   1.000
_cell.angle_alpha   90.00
_cell.angle_beta   90.00
_cell.angle_gamma   90.00
#
_symmetry.space_group_name_H-M   'P 1'
#
loop_
_entity.id
_entity.type
_entity.pdbx_description
1 polymer ?
#
loop_
_entity_poly.entity_id
_entity_poly.type
_entity_poly.pdbx_seq_one_letter_code
_entity_poly.pdbx_strand_id
1 'polypeptide(L)'
;MHTEREEENTTPLIGRFLGGILSVITATFLGGIVFPTPVSAIFNPSLSVSVEQNSAIDGKFQLNSREQLTEYTSTLKVDANLKAGYLVNMSVETSNNALINTTSGLQIPSIASVTTPAAFSTNSWGYKLASDNQYRPIPTSAQPETIVSTTERIREEQSHRINLGIFADNTLLSGDYTNKLVFSVIANPYDKSAVMMSGPDFFNLFDEHSELGGRSHQHFKEASALPDPTFSVFNIEDEDSDFEIKAWYDENDNGGTLYFYTTADKIYLNPNSSQLFKDASNMIDLEMAKFDTSLVTDMSDMFNTATSLESLDLSNFDTKNVTNMQGMFIYAGTLTELNLSHFDTSSVTDMSNMFSGCYSLTSIDTSNFNTARVENMSGMFGDMSSLTELNISNFDTSSVTDMSGMFSNLSGLTELDVTNFDTSKVIDMHDMFSGLGEVTELNLSNFDTRNVANMSGMFSAMSKITEFDLSHFNTSKVENMSGMFQGVSEVTSLDLSNFDTSSVTDISGMFSGMSNLSSVNTTGFDTSHVTNMTDLFSSATALTSIDISHFNTSSVENMNGMFSDTSSLTQINFGSNFNTEKVKTMGRMFRNATSLGQIDLSLFNTQNVTDMSSMFDNTTSLTELDVSRFDTRNVDNMERMFAGLQLTDLNLATINTAKVTNMKEMFSGVNQLAHLDLSSFETNNLKEMSAMFQGMTALEELDILNFNTSQVTNMKNIFKDVVKVAKLDLTNFNSRKATDMTSMFDGMEALSDLKLGPNFSFEMANNLDYIFHNTYGLTSIDLGHINVDKTFSFKGMFAIDDPSRDQLEKIYLANEFRFTSHIYWQYNFNTKPDGTPGDGITDVFKNRVKLRGEQGSHLENPSMATRDWFRFDNPPAAPGYFTQK
;
A
#
# COMPACT_ATOMS: atom_id res chain seq x y z
N MET A 1 56.04 7.19 3.91
CA MET A 1 56.80 8.12 4.76
C MET A 1 56.10 8.16 6.08
N HIS A 2 56.69 7.43 7.03
CA HIS A 2 56.33 7.36 8.40
C HIS A 2 56.52 8.72 9.09
N THR A 3 55.60 9.12 9.92
CA THR A 3 55.87 9.93 11.09
C THR A 3 55.02 9.43 12.23
N GLU A 4 55.67 8.66 13.07
CA GLU A 4 55.28 8.34 14.44
C GLU A 4 55.03 9.64 15.19
N ARG A 5 53.94 9.70 15.95
CA ARG A 5 53.81 10.63 17.08
C ARG A 5 53.75 9.81 18.36
N GLU A 6 54.80 10.06 19.15
CA GLU A 6 55.00 9.57 20.49
C GLU A 6 53.80 9.98 21.39
N GLU A 7 53.31 8.98 22.15
CA GLU A 7 52.45 9.20 23.30
C GLU A 7 53.32 9.78 24.44
N GLU A 8 53.16 11.01 24.76
CA GLU A 8 53.63 11.58 26.03
C GLU A 8 52.67 11.16 27.15
N ASN A 9 53.13 10.18 27.93
CA ASN A 9 52.63 9.82 29.24
C ASN A 9 52.81 10.99 30.20
N THR A 10 51.86 11.86 30.37
CA THR A 10 51.85 12.89 31.45
C THR A 10 51.18 12.27 32.67
N THR A 11 52.01 11.72 33.53
CA THR A 11 51.70 11.51 34.96
C THR A 11 51.33 12.85 35.62
N PRO A 12 50.23 12.96 36.37
CA PRO A 12 49.89 14.22 37.03
C PRO A 12 50.89 14.51 38.15
N LEU A 13 51.66 15.57 37.98
CA LEU A 13 52.55 16.11 38.99
C LEU A 13 51.73 16.61 40.20
N ILE A 14 51.83 15.93 41.34
CA ILE A 14 51.36 16.43 42.62
C ILE A 14 52.29 17.61 43.03
N GLY A 15 51.85 18.84 42.66
CA GLY A 15 52.57 20.02 43.05
C GLY A 15 52.41 20.30 44.54
N ARG A 16 53.48 20.14 45.36
CA ARG A 16 53.56 20.63 46.69
C ARG A 16 53.79 22.15 46.63
N PHE A 17 52.79 22.91 47.04
CA PHE A 17 52.94 24.35 47.32
C PHE A 17 53.12 24.59 48.82
N LEU A 18 54.19 25.20 49.19
CA LEU A 18 54.49 25.68 50.54
C LEU A 18 54.09 27.17 50.63
N GLY A 19 53.16 27.43 51.53
CA GLY A 19 52.95 28.81 52.03
C GLY A 19 51.69 29.50 51.52
N GLY A 20 50.74 29.73 52.42
CA GLY A 20 49.51 30.44 52.17
C GLY A 20 48.22 29.54 52.16
N ILE A 21 47.13 30.07 52.48
CA ILE A 21 45.81 29.38 52.57
C ILE A 21 45.65 28.37 51.45
N LEU A 22 45.72 27.04 51.71
CA LEU A 22 45.57 26.12 50.59
C LEU A 22 45.24 24.67 50.77
N SER A 23 44.73 24.24 49.85
CA SER A 23 43.86 23.14 49.37
C SER A 23 44.62 21.83 49.10
N VAL A 24 44.10 20.70 49.59
CA VAL A 24 44.32 19.36 49.05
C VAL A 24 43.01 18.93 48.41
N ILE A 25 43.10 18.58 47.16
CA ILE A 25 41.97 18.01 46.42
C ILE A 25 42.01 16.51 46.62
N THR A 26 40.96 15.92 47.15
CA THR A 26 40.75 14.47 47.15
C THR A 26 39.51 14.17 46.31
N ALA A 27 39.68 13.67 45.11
CA ALA A 27 38.59 13.06 44.34
C ALA A 27 38.34 11.67 44.88
N THR A 28 37.18 11.46 45.47
CA THR A 28 36.80 10.10 45.93
C THR A 28 35.70 9.59 45.02
N PHE A 29 36.02 8.55 44.24
CA PHE A 29 35.00 7.78 43.55
C PHE A 29 34.32 6.86 44.59
N LEU A 30 33.09 7.19 44.97
CA LEU A 30 32.20 6.30 45.70
C LEU A 30 31.25 5.62 44.69
N GLY A 31 31.73 4.53 44.22
CA GLY A 31 30.98 3.61 43.32
C GLY A 31 31.97 2.61 42.76
N GLY A 32 32.14 1.48 43.44
CA GLY A 32 33.05 0.40 42.97
C GLY A 32 32.53 -0.19 41.67
N ILE A 33 33.09 0.28 40.56
CA ILE A 33 32.95 -0.41 39.29
C ILE A 33 34.08 -1.45 39.22
N VAL A 34 33.73 -2.69 39.45
CA VAL A 34 34.60 -3.82 39.10
C VAL A 34 34.36 -4.05 37.61
N PHE A 35 35.33 -3.65 36.79
CA PHE A 35 35.28 -3.97 35.36
C PHE A 35 35.70 -5.43 35.14
N PRO A 36 34.82 -6.29 34.56
CA PRO A 36 35.31 -7.45 33.85
C PRO A 36 35.82 -6.97 32.48
N THR A 37 36.95 -7.53 32.04
CA THR A 37 37.67 -7.33 30.77
C THR A 37 36.95 -6.65 29.60
N PRO A 38 37.65 -5.93 28.72
CA PRO A 38 37.18 -4.70 28.07
C PRO A 38 36.10 -4.94 27.01
N VAL A 39 34.91 -4.65 27.37
CA VAL A 39 33.94 -4.13 26.40
C VAL A 39 34.06 -2.63 26.51
N SER A 40 34.45 -1.93 25.46
CA SER A 40 34.54 -0.48 25.45
C SER A 40 33.13 0.08 25.57
N ALA A 41 32.76 0.60 26.74
CA ALA A 41 31.56 1.41 26.88
C ALA A 41 31.71 2.66 26.00
N ILE A 42 30.71 3.03 25.22
CA ILE A 42 30.68 4.28 24.45
C ILE A 42 30.79 5.46 25.40
N PHE A 43 30.16 5.36 26.57
CA PHE A 43 30.25 6.31 27.64
C PHE A 43 31.42 5.97 28.55
N ASN A 44 32.47 6.79 28.50
CA ASN A 44 33.62 6.71 29.40
C ASN A 44 33.53 7.80 30.46
N PRO A 45 33.01 7.50 31.67
CA PRO A 45 32.89 8.49 32.72
C PRO A 45 34.25 8.97 33.17
N SER A 46 34.46 10.24 33.19
CA SER A 46 35.66 10.88 33.65
C SER A 46 35.37 12.01 34.64
N LEU A 47 36.26 12.18 35.63
CA LEU A 47 36.14 13.27 36.59
C LEU A 47 37.55 13.71 37.02
N SER A 48 37.91 14.93 36.64
CA SER A 48 39.14 15.56 37.11
C SER A 48 38.88 16.91 37.70
N VAL A 49 39.71 17.32 38.64
CA VAL A 49 39.47 18.55 39.42
C VAL A 49 40.78 19.31 39.58
N SER A 50 40.70 20.62 39.34
CA SER A 50 41.81 21.50 39.57
C SER A 50 41.36 22.81 40.28
N VAL A 51 42.24 23.48 40.99
CA VAL A 51 41.98 24.79 41.66
C VAL A 51 42.94 25.81 41.16
N GLU A 52 42.44 26.89 40.59
CA GLU A 52 43.23 28.06 40.19
C GLU A 52 43.05 29.16 41.20
N GLN A 53 44.18 29.67 41.68
CA GLN A 53 44.19 30.83 42.62
C GLN A 53 44.36 32.10 41.82
N ASN A 54 43.32 32.76 41.49
CA ASN A 54 43.33 33.92 40.57
C ASN A 54 43.92 35.19 41.20
N SER A 55 44.00 35.25 42.55
CA SER A 55 44.46 36.42 43.30
C SER A 55 45.75 36.19 44.12
N ALA A 56 46.43 35.04 43.92
CA ALA A 56 47.64 34.65 44.66
C ALA A 56 48.90 35.18 43.98
N ILE A 57 49.86 35.67 44.77
CA ILE A 57 51.21 35.99 44.36
C ILE A 57 52.12 34.98 45.07
N ASP A 58 52.94 34.25 44.34
CA ASP A 58 53.81 33.17 44.88
C ASP A 58 53.04 32.16 45.76
N GLY A 59 51.81 31.87 45.43
CA GLY A 59 50.94 30.93 46.16
C GLY A 59 50.38 31.49 47.49
N LYS A 60 50.43 32.75 47.70
CA LYS A 60 49.95 33.44 48.93
C LYS A 60 49.01 34.58 48.59
N PHE A 61 47.89 34.68 49.31
CA PHE A 61 47.06 35.86 49.30
C PHE A 61 47.67 36.89 50.20
N GLN A 62 47.90 38.12 49.70
CA GLN A 62 48.49 39.20 50.43
C GLN A 62 47.45 40.23 50.96
N LEU A 63 47.34 40.44 52.23
CA LEU A 63 46.50 41.49 52.81
C LEU A 63 47.19 42.85 52.65
N ASN A 64 46.85 43.59 51.64
CA ASN A 64 47.45 44.87 51.30
C ASN A 64 46.78 46.07 52.04
N SER A 65 45.66 45.87 52.71
CA SER A 65 44.88 46.87 53.45
C SER A 65 44.39 46.28 54.77
N ARG A 66 44.45 47.06 55.86
CA ARG A 66 43.87 46.72 57.17
C ARG A 66 42.58 47.50 57.32
N GLU A 67 41.71 47.03 58.21
CA GLU A 67 40.42 47.70 58.55
C GLU A 67 39.37 47.67 57.38
N GLN A 68 39.53 46.75 56.45
CA GLN A 68 38.56 46.54 55.41
C GLN A 68 38.50 45.06 55.03
N LEU A 69 37.32 44.61 54.51
CA LEU A 69 37.14 43.32 53.97
C LEU A 69 37.94 43.17 52.67
N THR A 70 38.84 42.23 52.61
CA THR A 70 39.59 41.87 51.39
C THR A 70 39.09 40.56 50.86
N GLU A 71 38.80 40.51 49.53
CA GLU A 71 38.27 39.38 48.86
C GLU A 71 39.33 38.76 47.94
N TYR A 72 39.43 37.45 47.95
CA TYR A 72 40.30 36.64 47.09
C TYR A 72 39.48 35.59 46.34
N THR A 73 39.69 35.52 45.06
CA THR A 73 38.98 34.60 44.22
C THR A 73 39.82 33.35 43.92
N SER A 74 39.23 32.19 44.13
CA SER A 74 39.75 30.90 43.66
C SER A 74 38.70 30.32 42.70
N THR A 75 39.15 29.68 41.61
CA THR A 75 38.30 28.99 40.68
C THR A 75 38.53 27.52 40.80
N LEU A 76 37.48 26.77 41.14
CA LEU A 76 37.47 25.33 41.07
C LEU A 76 37.01 24.94 39.67
N LYS A 77 37.84 24.19 38.96
CA LYS A 77 37.52 23.65 37.64
C LYS A 77 37.24 22.14 37.79
N VAL A 78 36.08 21.74 37.31
CA VAL A 78 35.67 20.32 37.25
C VAL A 78 35.54 19.95 35.80
N ASP A 79 36.48 19.14 35.31
CA ASP A 79 36.41 18.58 33.96
C ASP A 79 35.84 17.18 34.09
N ALA A 80 34.66 16.98 33.54
CA ALA A 80 33.89 15.77 33.76
C ALA A 80 33.09 15.36 32.53
N ASN A 81 33.02 14.04 32.30
CA ASN A 81 32.02 13.42 31.45
C ASN A 81 31.14 12.54 32.37
N LEU A 82 30.02 13.13 32.84
CA LEU A 82 29.13 12.49 33.81
C LEU A 82 27.67 12.65 33.37
N LYS A 83 26.89 11.58 33.47
CA LYS A 83 25.47 11.56 33.03
C LYS A 83 24.53 12.30 34.00
N ALA A 84 24.76 12.14 35.29
CA ALA A 84 23.87 12.66 36.33
C ALA A 84 24.50 13.84 37.13
N GLY A 85 25.58 14.44 36.61
CA GLY A 85 26.25 15.52 37.27
C GLY A 85 27.08 15.10 38.48
N TYR A 86 27.39 16.05 39.37
CA TYR A 86 28.25 15.85 40.53
C TYR A 86 27.91 16.78 41.69
N LEU A 87 28.38 16.39 42.85
CA LEU A 87 28.38 17.25 44.04
C LEU A 87 29.80 17.70 44.34
N VAL A 88 29.97 18.92 44.80
CA VAL A 88 31.22 19.44 45.38
C VAL A 88 30.99 19.77 46.85
N ASN A 89 31.68 19.08 47.71
CA ASN A 89 31.73 19.38 49.15
C ASN A 89 33.03 20.10 49.48
N MET A 90 32.94 21.13 50.28
CA MET A 90 34.05 21.92 50.78
C MET A 90 34.20 21.75 52.32
N SER A 91 35.41 21.62 52.81
CA SER A 91 35.74 21.70 54.22
C SER A 91 37.19 22.16 54.45
N VAL A 92 37.59 22.38 55.66
CA VAL A 92 39.02 22.37 56.01
C VAL A 92 39.48 20.95 56.33
N GLU A 93 40.78 20.69 56.28
CA GLU A 93 41.34 19.35 56.50
C GLU A 93 41.17 18.86 57.98
N THR A 94 40.98 19.77 58.88
CA THR A 94 40.86 19.46 60.32
C THR A 94 39.52 19.93 60.89
N SER A 95 39.26 19.69 62.15
CA SER A 95 38.10 20.23 62.87
C SER A 95 38.27 21.76 63.21
N ASN A 96 39.48 22.33 63.09
CA ASN A 96 39.71 23.75 63.31
C ASN A 96 39.65 24.51 61.98
N ASN A 97 38.64 25.34 61.84
CA ASN A 97 38.44 26.16 60.62
C ASN A 97 39.05 27.57 60.70
N ALA A 98 39.88 27.88 61.72
CA ALA A 98 40.61 29.14 61.82
C ALA A 98 41.87 29.17 60.94
N LEU A 99 42.26 30.36 60.44
CA LEU A 99 43.55 30.51 59.81
C LEU A 99 44.57 30.62 60.97
N ILE A 100 45.61 29.79 60.94
CA ILE A 100 46.59 29.72 62.06
C ILE A 100 47.89 30.39 61.65
N ASN A 101 48.41 31.29 62.46
CA ASN A 101 49.73 31.88 62.28
C ASN A 101 50.81 30.82 62.58
N THR A 102 51.63 30.54 61.56
CA THR A 102 52.60 29.46 61.59
C THR A 102 53.74 29.65 62.62
N THR A 103 53.93 30.90 63.08
CA THR A 103 54.99 31.24 64.00
C THR A 103 54.49 31.49 65.45
N SER A 104 53.34 32.18 65.59
CA SER A 104 52.83 32.58 66.92
C SER A 104 51.69 31.72 67.44
N GLY A 105 51.07 30.94 66.61
CA GLY A 105 49.88 30.16 66.93
C GLY A 105 48.58 30.91 67.01
N LEU A 106 48.59 32.23 66.75
CA LEU A 106 47.39 33.09 66.77
C LEU A 106 46.43 32.64 65.63
N GLN A 107 45.14 32.85 65.86
CA GLN A 107 44.09 32.39 64.99
C GLN A 107 43.23 33.52 64.43
N ILE A 108 42.84 33.45 63.16
CA ILE A 108 41.77 34.17 62.57
C ILE A 108 40.57 33.22 62.45
N PRO A 109 39.56 33.27 63.30
CA PRO A 109 38.46 32.37 63.31
C PRO A 109 37.58 32.53 62.03
N SER A 110 36.88 31.46 61.63
CA SER A 110 35.78 31.61 60.66
C SER A 110 34.68 32.52 61.27
N ILE A 111 33.95 33.22 60.41
CA ILE A 111 32.71 33.90 60.81
C ILE A 111 31.74 32.87 61.44
N ALA A 112 30.96 33.37 62.47
CA ALA A 112 30.06 32.47 63.21
C ALA A 112 28.77 32.10 62.49
N SER A 113 28.33 32.95 61.57
CA SER A 113 27.06 32.75 60.80
C SER A 113 27.12 33.49 59.48
N VAL A 114 26.18 33.17 58.60
CA VAL A 114 26.01 33.80 57.27
C VAL A 114 25.83 35.30 57.44
N THR A 115 26.59 36.07 56.69
CA THR A 115 26.67 37.58 56.93
C THR A 115 26.86 38.31 55.58
N THR A 116 26.43 39.55 55.54
CA THR A 116 26.70 40.48 54.43
C THR A 116 28.11 41.05 54.51
N PRO A 117 28.69 41.55 53.41
CA PRO A 117 30.00 42.23 53.44
C PRO A 117 30.08 43.36 54.45
N ALA A 118 29.02 44.14 54.66
CA ALA A 118 28.95 45.28 55.59
C ALA A 118 28.89 44.83 57.06
N ALA A 119 28.47 43.67 57.41
CA ALA A 119 28.38 43.09 58.74
C ALA A 119 29.47 42.03 59.04
N PHE A 120 30.48 41.93 58.16
CA PHE A 120 31.56 40.96 58.33
C PHE A 120 32.37 41.21 59.57
N SER A 121 32.59 40.22 60.40
CA SER A 121 33.29 40.32 61.67
C SER A 121 34.77 40.64 61.51
N THR A 122 35.26 41.55 62.31
CA THR A 122 36.72 41.88 62.37
C THR A 122 37.58 40.74 62.85
N ASN A 123 38.75 40.58 62.25
CA ASN A 123 39.68 39.43 62.49
C ASN A 123 39.05 38.07 62.28
N SER A 124 38.27 38.01 61.21
CA SER A 124 37.64 36.71 60.79
C SER A 124 37.75 36.49 59.29
N TRP A 125 37.43 35.26 58.83
CA TRP A 125 37.38 34.91 57.46
C TRP A 125 36.16 34.01 57.14
N GLY A 126 35.78 34.01 55.91
CA GLY A 126 34.62 33.23 55.40
C GLY A 126 34.69 33.09 53.92
N TYR A 127 33.69 32.36 53.31
CA TYR A 127 33.60 32.21 51.89
C TYR A 127 32.22 32.59 51.36
N LYS A 128 32.14 32.91 50.06
CA LYS A 128 30.91 32.98 49.30
C LYS A 128 31.13 32.41 47.89
N LEU A 129 30.07 31.89 47.27
CA LEU A 129 30.11 31.59 45.85
C LEU A 129 29.97 32.92 45.06
N ALA A 130 30.42 32.93 43.81
CA ALA A 130 30.35 34.12 42.96
C ALA A 130 28.91 34.63 42.74
N SER A 131 27.93 33.77 42.83
CA SER A 131 26.48 34.03 42.71
C SER A 131 25.90 34.64 44.03
N ASP A 132 26.63 34.54 45.19
CA ASP A 132 26.11 34.88 46.49
C ASP A 132 26.47 36.31 46.88
N ASN A 133 25.57 37.01 47.58
CA ASN A 133 25.80 38.33 48.16
C ASN A 133 26.21 38.25 49.63
N GLN A 134 26.24 37.06 50.21
CA GLN A 134 26.52 36.82 51.61
C GLN A 134 27.68 35.87 51.79
N TYR A 135 28.49 36.10 52.79
CA TYR A 135 29.56 35.19 53.24
C TYR A 135 29.01 34.15 54.19
N ARG A 136 29.58 32.96 54.13
CA ARG A 136 29.27 31.77 54.94
C ARG A 136 30.47 31.41 55.81
N PRO A 137 30.27 30.80 56.97
CA PRO A 137 31.34 30.19 57.74
C PRO A 137 32.14 29.16 56.94
N ILE A 138 33.41 29.05 57.15
CA ILE A 138 34.20 27.96 56.54
C ILE A 138 33.81 26.65 57.21
N PRO A 139 33.39 25.64 56.45
CA PRO A 139 32.98 24.35 56.99
C PRO A 139 34.18 23.50 57.50
N THR A 140 33.94 22.74 58.58
CA THR A 140 34.96 21.89 59.20
C THR A 140 34.98 20.54 58.54
N SER A 141 36.07 19.74 58.83
CA SER A 141 36.14 18.36 58.34
C SER A 141 35.02 17.47 58.91
N ALA A 142 34.50 17.78 60.08
CA ALA A 142 33.37 17.04 60.69
C ALA A 142 31.99 17.40 60.09
N GLN A 143 31.89 18.59 59.45
CA GLN A 143 30.68 19.10 58.84
C GLN A 143 31.03 19.77 57.50
N PRO A 144 31.35 18.97 56.47
CA PRO A 144 31.54 19.49 55.11
C PRO A 144 30.22 20.11 54.56
N GLU A 145 30.34 21.16 53.77
CA GLU A 145 29.19 21.81 53.14
C GLU A 145 29.18 21.54 51.63
N THR A 146 28.04 21.19 51.07
CA THR A 146 27.88 21.05 49.63
C THR A 146 27.77 22.43 49.01
N ILE A 147 28.79 22.83 48.24
CA ILE A 147 28.87 24.16 47.61
C ILE A 147 28.42 24.18 46.17
N VAL A 148 28.42 23.03 45.50
CA VAL A 148 27.91 22.82 44.13
C VAL A 148 27.13 21.54 44.09
N SER A 149 25.98 21.56 43.42
CA SER A 149 25.16 20.39 43.10
C SER A 149 24.66 20.56 41.67
N THR A 150 25.01 19.61 40.79
CA THR A 150 24.52 19.52 39.41
C THR A 150 23.79 18.19 39.24
N THR A 151 22.74 18.16 38.47
CA THR A 151 21.97 16.94 38.21
C THR A 151 21.86 16.63 36.72
N GLU A 152 22.36 17.54 35.88
CA GLU A 152 22.33 17.39 34.41
C GLU A 152 23.61 16.74 33.90
N ARG A 153 23.55 16.20 32.69
CA ARG A 153 24.71 15.61 31.99
C ARG A 153 25.80 16.68 31.80
N ILE A 154 27.01 16.33 32.19
CA ILE A 154 28.20 17.19 32.04
C ILE A 154 29.11 16.54 30.99
N ARG A 155 29.46 17.34 29.97
CA ARG A 155 30.37 16.91 28.86
C ARG A 155 31.60 17.80 28.73
N GLU A 156 31.64 18.92 29.47
CA GLU A 156 32.68 19.97 29.38
C GLU A 156 33.12 20.45 30.76
N GLU A 157 34.33 21.05 30.81
CA GLU A 157 34.85 21.67 32.03
C GLU A 157 33.89 22.73 32.60
N GLN A 158 33.50 22.55 33.86
CA GLN A 158 32.71 23.48 34.63
C GLN A 158 33.59 24.30 35.57
N SER A 159 33.42 25.62 35.64
CA SER A 159 34.19 26.52 36.49
C SER A 159 33.34 27.13 37.59
N HIS A 160 33.73 26.89 38.85
CA HIS A 160 33.04 27.42 40.04
C HIS A 160 33.92 28.38 40.77
N ARG A 161 33.55 29.65 40.83
CA ARG A 161 34.30 30.73 41.55
C ARG A 161 33.90 30.76 43.00
N ILE A 162 34.88 30.69 43.87
CA ILE A 162 34.76 30.79 45.34
C ILE A 162 35.54 32.00 45.78
N ASN A 163 34.89 32.92 46.47
CA ASN A 163 35.48 34.13 46.98
C ASN A 163 35.71 33.94 48.49
N LEU A 164 36.94 34.05 48.89
CA LEU A 164 37.35 34.05 50.31
C LEU A 164 37.43 35.49 50.80
N GLY A 165 36.66 35.84 51.81
CA GLY A 165 36.69 37.18 52.48
C GLY A 165 37.47 37.09 53.77
N ILE A 166 38.39 38.03 53.97
CA ILE A 166 39.19 38.19 55.23
C ILE A 166 39.08 39.61 55.63
N PHE A 167 38.68 39.87 56.90
CA PHE A 167 38.74 41.19 57.53
C PHE A 167 39.78 41.17 58.66
N ALA A 168 40.87 41.93 58.52
CA ALA A 168 41.94 42.02 59.49
C ALA A 168 42.11 43.45 59.93
N ASP A 169 42.22 43.68 61.23
CA ASP A 169 42.48 45.02 61.79
C ASP A 169 43.95 45.22 62.27
N ASN A 170 44.26 46.39 62.84
CA ASN A 170 45.60 46.77 63.30
C ASN A 170 46.09 45.95 64.52
N THR A 171 45.24 45.19 65.17
CA THR A 171 45.59 44.40 66.35
C THR A 171 46.17 43.04 65.97
N LEU A 172 46.03 42.62 64.72
CA LEU A 172 46.50 41.36 64.22
C LEU A 172 48.04 41.40 64.03
N LEU A 173 48.77 40.38 64.56
CA LEU A 173 50.22 40.29 64.36
C LEU A 173 50.51 39.96 62.88
N SER A 174 51.63 40.52 62.36
CA SER A 174 52.12 40.20 61.03
C SER A 174 52.64 38.75 61.01
N GLY A 175 52.48 38.09 59.88
CA GLY A 175 52.97 36.72 59.67
C GLY A 175 52.07 35.93 58.67
N ASP A 176 52.49 34.75 58.41
CA ASP A 176 51.71 33.87 57.53
C ASP A 176 50.62 33.14 58.32
N TYR A 177 49.36 33.39 58.00
CA TYR A 177 48.20 32.68 58.55
C TYR A 177 47.76 31.63 57.51
N THR A 178 47.62 30.36 57.89
CA THR A 178 47.34 29.27 56.96
C THR A 178 46.18 28.42 57.44
N ASN A 179 45.40 27.86 56.49
CA ASN A 179 44.60 26.68 56.66
C ASN A 179 44.53 25.98 55.29
N LYS A 180 44.05 24.75 55.26
CA LYS A 180 43.98 23.93 54.07
C LYS A 180 42.50 23.66 53.75
N LEU A 181 42.01 24.18 52.64
CA LEU A 181 40.70 23.85 52.13
C LEU A 181 40.76 22.52 51.34
N VAL A 182 39.77 21.73 51.57
CA VAL A 182 39.61 20.41 50.91
C VAL A 182 38.31 20.48 50.11
N PHE A 183 38.41 20.13 48.85
CA PHE A 183 37.26 19.95 47.97
C PHE A 183 37.10 18.49 47.60
N SER A 184 35.91 17.89 47.90
CA SER A 184 35.55 16.54 47.50
C SER A 184 34.53 16.63 46.39
N VAL A 185 34.85 16.10 45.22
CA VAL A 185 33.93 16.03 44.09
C VAL A 185 33.47 14.60 43.95
N ILE A 186 32.17 14.40 43.95
CA ILE A 186 31.51 13.11 43.97
C ILE A 186 30.54 13.05 42.77
N ALA A 187 30.73 12.12 41.86
CA ALA A 187 29.79 11.85 40.78
C ALA A 187 28.45 11.34 41.34
N ASN A 188 27.36 11.85 40.80
CA ASN A 188 26.05 11.35 41.16
C ASN A 188 25.86 9.93 40.60
N PRO A 189 25.15 9.04 41.30
CA PRO A 189 24.82 7.73 40.78
C PRO A 189 23.89 7.87 39.56
N TYR A 190 24.01 6.98 38.59
CA TYR A 190 23.15 6.82 37.43
C TYR A 190 22.92 5.34 37.13
N ASP A 191 21.78 5.05 36.46
CA ASP A 191 21.45 3.71 36.02
C ASP A 191 22.30 3.31 34.81
N LYS A 192 22.79 2.05 34.81
CA LYS A 192 23.49 1.47 33.65
C LYS A 192 22.46 1.13 32.56
N SER A 193 22.27 2.02 31.63
CA SER A 193 21.29 1.85 30.54
C SER A 193 21.90 2.06 29.18
N ALA A 194 21.40 1.30 28.20
CA ALA A 194 21.63 1.52 26.79
C ALA A 194 20.37 2.12 26.15
N VAL A 195 20.53 2.78 25.03
CA VAL A 195 19.42 3.23 24.17
C VAL A 195 19.60 2.56 22.82
N MET A 196 18.57 1.90 22.34
CA MET A 196 18.56 1.31 21.01
C MET A 196 18.49 2.40 19.93
N MET A 197 19.08 2.17 18.77
CA MET A 197 18.95 3.06 17.62
C MET A 197 17.47 3.26 17.24
N SER A 198 17.17 4.26 16.42
CA SER A 198 15.79 4.49 15.99
C SER A 198 15.24 3.28 15.21
N GLY A 199 13.91 3.09 15.25
CA GLY A 199 13.26 2.01 14.51
C GLY A 199 13.56 2.05 13.02
N PRO A 200 13.45 3.22 12.33
CA PRO A 200 13.84 3.33 10.92
C PRO A 200 15.31 2.99 10.64
N ASP A 201 16.24 3.36 11.52
CA ASP A 201 17.65 3.04 11.32
C ASP A 201 17.88 1.53 11.50
N PHE A 202 17.22 0.93 12.50
CA PHE A 202 17.27 -0.52 12.70
C PHE A 202 16.65 -1.27 11.50
N PHE A 203 15.52 -0.78 10.96
CA PHE A 203 14.89 -1.34 9.79
C PHE A 203 15.81 -1.29 8.56
N ASN A 204 16.45 -0.15 8.33
CA ASN A 204 17.36 0.06 7.18
C ASN A 204 18.67 -0.76 7.31
N LEU A 205 19.10 -1.07 8.53
CA LEU A 205 20.31 -1.85 8.77
C LEU A 205 20.30 -3.21 8.06
N PHE A 206 19.13 -3.84 7.91
CA PHE A 206 18.97 -5.12 7.20
C PHE A 206 19.07 -5.00 5.68
N ASP A 207 18.75 -3.83 5.11
CA ASP A 207 18.92 -3.57 3.68
C ASP A 207 20.37 -3.22 3.34
N GLU A 208 21.10 -2.60 4.28
CA GLU A 208 22.50 -2.21 4.11
C GLU A 208 23.48 -3.36 4.37
N HIS A 209 23.12 -4.32 5.23
CA HIS A 209 23.99 -5.38 5.71
C HIS A 209 23.37 -6.77 5.49
N SER A 210 23.68 -7.38 4.34
CA SER A 210 23.21 -8.74 4.01
C SER A 210 23.70 -9.83 4.99
N GLU A 211 24.78 -9.56 5.74
CA GLU A 211 25.35 -10.45 6.75
C GLU A 211 24.42 -10.63 7.97
N LEU A 212 23.43 -9.74 8.14
CA LEU A 212 22.37 -9.86 9.13
C LEU A 212 21.22 -10.78 8.67
N GLY A 213 21.39 -11.50 7.55
CA GLY A 213 20.39 -12.43 7.03
C GLY A 213 19.20 -11.76 6.37
N GLY A 214 19.27 -10.45 6.09
CA GLY A 214 18.14 -9.66 5.63
C GLY A 214 17.02 -9.70 6.66
N ARG A 215 15.75 -9.89 6.23
CA ARG A 215 14.58 -10.02 7.12
C ARG A 215 14.09 -11.46 7.23
N SER A 216 15.00 -12.43 7.08
CA SER A 216 14.67 -13.87 7.10
C SER A 216 14.78 -14.53 8.49
N HIS A 217 15.22 -13.77 9.52
CA HIS A 217 15.37 -14.28 10.89
C HIS A 217 14.01 -14.66 11.50
N GLN A 218 14.01 -15.82 12.18
CA GLN A 218 12.83 -16.36 12.84
C GLN A 218 12.74 -15.98 14.32
N HIS A 219 13.85 -15.61 14.91
CA HIS A 219 13.96 -15.32 16.35
C HIS A 219 14.77 -14.05 16.59
N PHE A 220 14.35 -13.28 17.60
CA PHE A 220 15.11 -12.15 18.14
C PHE A 220 15.36 -12.38 19.64
N LYS A 221 16.64 -12.61 20.05
CA LYS A 221 16.95 -13.10 21.39
C LYS A 221 18.13 -12.39 22.05
N GLU A 222 18.07 -12.31 23.39
CA GLU A 222 19.21 -11.86 24.19
C GLU A 222 20.27 -12.97 24.28
N ALA A 223 21.51 -12.62 23.99
CA ALA A 223 22.65 -13.50 24.19
C ALA A 223 23.32 -13.27 25.55
N SER A 224 23.80 -14.32 26.18
CA SER A 224 24.53 -14.24 27.45
C SER A 224 25.98 -13.75 27.31
N ALA A 225 26.55 -13.75 26.10
CA ALA A 225 27.91 -13.34 25.78
C ALA A 225 28.05 -12.97 24.31
N LEU A 226 29.13 -12.26 23.97
CA LEU A 226 29.48 -11.98 22.55
C LEU A 226 29.77 -13.29 21.80
N PRO A 227 29.50 -13.32 20.47
CA PRO A 227 29.69 -14.51 19.64
C PRO A 227 31.18 -14.82 19.38
N ASP A 228 31.42 -15.99 18.75
CA ASP A 228 32.72 -16.31 18.17
C ASP A 228 33.15 -15.21 17.15
N PRO A 229 34.47 -14.87 17.06
CA PRO A 229 34.98 -13.87 16.12
C PRO A 229 34.70 -14.13 14.62
N THR A 230 34.10 -15.27 14.28
CA THR A 230 33.67 -15.58 12.91
C THR A 230 32.39 -14.87 12.50
N PHE A 231 31.58 -14.39 13.44
CA PHE A 231 30.38 -13.67 13.17
C PHE A 231 30.63 -12.18 12.88
N SER A 232 29.91 -11.64 11.92
CA SER A 232 29.82 -10.18 11.73
C SER A 232 28.96 -9.58 12.84
N VAL A 233 29.51 -8.67 13.61
CA VAL A 233 28.84 -8.03 14.75
C VAL A 233 28.61 -6.56 14.43
N PHE A 234 27.39 -6.10 14.62
CA PHE A 234 26.95 -4.75 14.34
C PHE A 234 26.54 -4.01 15.61
N ASN A 235 26.69 -2.72 15.61
CA ASN A 235 26.18 -1.83 16.65
C ASN A 235 24.74 -1.47 16.33
N ILE A 236 23.84 -1.60 17.30
CA ILE A 236 22.44 -1.24 17.18
C ILE A 236 21.98 -0.26 18.27
N GLU A 237 22.94 0.35 18.96
CA GLU A 237 22.68 1.45 19.90
C GLU A 237 22.54 2.80 19.19
N ASP A 238 21.81 3.70 19.85
CA ASP A 238 21.76 5.11 19.50
C ASP A 238 23.09 5.82 19.75
N GLU A 239 23.41 6.88 19.01
CA GLU A 239 24.66 7.64 19.17
C GLU A 239 24.83 8.27 20.56
N ASP A 240 23.73 8.51 21.28
CA ASP A 240 23.69 9.02 22.63
C ASP A 240 23.61 7.93 23.71
N SER A 241 23.70 6.64 23.33
CA SER A 241 23.67 5.52 24.26
C SER A 241 24.90 5.49 25.15
N ASP A 242 24.74 5.13 26.44
CA ASP A 242 25.86 4.98 27.38
C ASP A 242 26.59 3.65 27.23
N PHE A 243 25.90 2.63 26.70
CA PHE A 243 26.43 1.28 26.52
C PHE A 243 26.16 0.82 25.11
N GLU A 244 27.10 0.04 24.58
CA GLU A 244 26.93 -0.61 23.28
C GLU A 244 25.83 -1.67 23.35
N ILE A 245 25.10 -1.82 22.25
CA ILE A 245 24.22 -2.95 21.99
C ILE A 245 24.74 -3.61 20.72
N LYS A 246 25.27 -4.80 20.85
CA LYS A 246 25.79 -5.58 19.72
C LYS A 246 24.71 -6.50 19.19
N ALA A 247 24.62 -6.65 17.86
CA ALA A 247 23.75 -7.62 17.21
C ALA A 247 24.52 -8.44 16.19
N TRP A 248 24.12 -9.70 16.01
CA TRP A 248 24.61 -10.59 14.96
C TRP A 248 23.57 -11.63 14.61
N TYR A 249 23.68 -12.18 13.40
CA TYR A 249 22.79 -13.20 12.90
C TYR A 249 23.47 -14.57 12.85
N ASP A 250 22.81 -15.60 13.40
CA ASP A 250 23.20 -17.00 13.27
C ASP A 250 22.16 -17.76 12.43
N GLU A 251 22.52 -18.06 11.19
CA GLU A 251 21.65 -18.78 10.24
C GLU A 251 21.42 -20.25 10.60
N ASN A 252 22.30 -20.83 11.41
CA ASN A 252 22.28 -22.25 11.78
C ASN A 252 21.49 -22.51 13.05
N ASP A 253 21.11 -21.49 13.79
CA ASP A 253 20.32 -21.63 15.01
C ASP A 253 18.82 -21.51 14.73
N ASN A 254 18.09 -22.62 14.89
CA ASN A 254 16.62 -22.71 14.83
C ASN A 254 15.95 -22.07 13.60
N GLY A 255 16.64 -22.03 12.44
CA GLY A 255 16.10 -21.40 11.22
C GLY A 255 16.45 -19.94 11.07
N GLY A 256 17.37 -19.44 11.90
CA GLY A 256 17.93 -18.10 11.86
C GLY A 256 17.55 -17.24 13.06
N THR A 257 18.54 -16.98 13.93
CA THR A 257 18.35 -16.14 15.13
C THR A 257 19.15 -14.85 15.00
N LEU A 258 18.50 -13.73 15.17
CA LEU A 258 19.14 -12.44 15.39
C LEU A 258 19.35 -12.27 16.89
N TYR A 259 20.60 -12.28 17.29
CA TYR A 259 20.99 -12.07 18.67
C TYR A 259 21.31 -10.62 18.96
N PHE A 260 21.01 -10.18 20.20
CA PHE A 260 21.54 -8.94 20.74
C PHE A 260 22.26 -9.19 22.07
N TYR A 261 23.24 -8.33 22.39
CA TYR A 261 23.99 -8.38 23.62
C TYR A 261 24.37 -6.99 24.09
N THR A 262 24.24 -6.76 25.40
CA THR A 262 24.74 -5.55 26.08
C THR A 262 25.15 -5.85 27.50
N THR A 263 26.04 -5.01 28.05
CA THR A 263 26.40 -5.05 29.50
C THR A 263 25.55 -4.06 30.31
N ALA A 264 24.63 -3.36 29.68
CA ALA A 264 23.67 -2.51 30.40
C ALA A 264 22.65 -3.37 31.16
N ASP A 265 22.18 -2.84 32.29
CA ASP A 265 21.15 -3.48 33.11
C ASP A 265 19.77 -3.36 32.46
N LYS A 266 19.58 -2.31 31.61
CA LYS A 266 18.33 -1.96 30.93
C LYS A 266 18.63 -1.41 29.54
N ILE A 267 17.75 -1.69 28.57
CA ILE A 267 17.76 -1.08 27.24
C ILE A 267 16.51 -0.23 27.11
N TYR A 268 16.66 1.07 26.86
CA TYR A 268 15.55 1.91 26.43
C TYR A 268 15.37 1.80 24.93
N LEU A 269 14.13 1.65 24.48
CA LEU A 269 13.81 1.89 23.08
C LEU A 269 13.90 3.39 22.75
N ASN A 270 14.29 3.69 21.51
CA ASN A 270 14.37 5.06 21.01
C ASN A 270 12.99 5.73 21.07
N PRO A 271 12.90 7.04 21.32
CA PRO A 271 11.64 7.77 21.19
C PRO A 271 10.91 7.52 19.86
N ASN A 272 11.65 7.38 18.75
CA ASN A 272 11.15 6.92 17.48
C ASN A 272 11.44 5.43 17.30
N SER A 273 10.52 4.59 17.72
CA SER A 273 10.55 3.12 17.54
C SER A 273 9.64 2.65 16.42
N SER A 274 9.25 3.56 15.51
CA SER A 274 8.46 3.19 14.33
C SER A 274 9.22 2.18 13.47
N GLN A 275 8.51 1.27 12.83
CA GLN A 275 9.07 0.28 11.89
C GLN A 275 10.11 -0.71 12.48
N LEU A 276 10.27 -0.78 13.81
CA LEU A 276 11.36 -1.54 14.46
C LEU A 276 11.43 -3.00 14.00
N PHE A 277 10.30 -3.68 13.84
CA PHE A 277 10.18 -5.06 13.35
C PHE A 277 9.27 -5.14 12.11
N LYS A 278 9.19 -4.07 11.35
CA LYS A 278 8.45 -4.02 10.09
C LYS A 278 9.01 -5.04 9.10
N ASP A 279 8.12 -5.69 8.34
CA ASP A 279 8.45 -6.71 7.34
C ASP A 279 9.21 -7.94 7.91
N ALA A 280 9.18 -8.14 9.23
CA ALA A 280 9.73 -9.31 9.88
C ALA A 280 8.82 -10.53 9.66
N SER A 281 8.54 -10.84 8.38
CA SER A 281 7.53 -11.81 7.97
C SER A 281 7.84 -13.27 8.35
N ASN A 282 9.09 -13.58 8.67
CA ASN A 282 9.50 -14.92 9.11
C ASN A 282 9.64 -15.03 10.63
N MET A 283 9.52 -13.94 11.38
CA MET A 283 9.70 -13.91 12.82
C MET A 283 8.59 -14.70 13.53
N ILE A 284 9.01 -15.65 14.37
CA ILE A 284 8.13 -16.52 15.14
C ILE A 284 8.06 -16.09 16.61
N ASP A 285 9.19 -15.66 17.17
CA ASP A 285 9.27 -15.18 18.55
C ASP A 285 10.19 -13.96 18.71
N LEU A 286 9.94 -13.19 19.78
CA LEU A 286 10.56 -11.91 20.04
C LEU A 286 10.75 -11.70 21.54
N GLU A 287 12.01 -11.65 22.01
CA GLU A 287 12.34 -11.40 23.41
C GLU A 287 12.43 -9.88 23.69
N MET A 288 11.37 -9.30 24.26
CA MET A 288 11.29 -7.87 24.57
C MET A 288 11.43 -7.54 26.07
N ALA A 289 11.59 -8.52 26.94
CA ALA A 289 11.54 -8.33 28.40
C ALA A 289 12.58 -7.32 28.96
N LYS A 290 13.71 -7.12 28.28
CA LYS A 290 14.78 -6.20 28.69
C LYS A 290 14.58 -4.77 28.20
N PHE A 291 13.66 -4.57 27.26
CA PHE A 291 13.44 -3.28 26.65
C PHE A 291 12.43 -2.45 27.46
N ASP A 292 12.80 -1.23 27.78
CA ASP A 292 11.93 -0.22 28.41
C ASP A 292 11.41 0.75 27.35
N THR A 293 10.10 0.83 27.22
CA THR A 293 9.43 1.66 26.23
C THR A 293 8.99 3.01 26.75
N SER A 294 9.33 3.36 27.99
CA SER A 294 8.85 4.60 28.67
C SER A 294 9.30 5.90 28.00
N LEU A 295 10.29 5.85 27.10
CA LEU A 295 10.74 7.00 26.31
C LEU A 295 10.07 7.07 24.94
N VAL A 296 9.36 6.04 24.52
CA VAL A 296 8.81 5.94 23.16
C VAL A 296 7.65 6.91 22.99
N THR A 297 7.65 7.63 21.87
CA THR A 297 6.60 8.54 21.45
C THR A 297 5.93 8.11 20.14
N ASP A 298 6.65 7.31 19.32
CA ASP A 298 6.18 6.79 18.04
C ASP A 298 6.40 5.28 17.95
N MET A 299 5.31 4.52 17.84
CA MET A 299 5.29 3.06 17.63
C MET A 299 4.64 2.69 16.27
N SER A 300 4.56 3.64 15.35
CA SER A 300 3.91 3.38 14.06
C SER A 300 4.62 2.26 13.30
N ASP A 301 3.84 1.39 12.66
CA ASP A 301 4.35 0.26 11.87
C ASP A 301 5.28 -0.71 12.62
N MET A 302 5.34 -0.69 13.96
CA MET A 302 6.36 -1.41 14.73
C MET A 302 6.42 -2.91 14.40
N PHE A 303 5.28 -3.56 14.19
CA PHE A 303 5.15 -4.98 13.83
C PHE A 303 4.40 -5.16 12.50
N ASN A 304 4.45 -4.16 11.64
CA ASN A 304 3.81 -4.20 10.33
C ASN A 304 4.33 -5.39 9.51
N THR A 305 3.42 -6.22 8.99
CA THR A 305 3.72 -7.40 8.16
C THR A 305 4.55 -8.49 8.90
N ALA A 306 4.43 -8.57 10.23
CA ALA A 306 4.99 -9.68 11.01
C ALA A 306 4.10 -10.93 10.88
N THR A 307 4.06 -11.51 9.68
CA THR A 307 3.06 -12.51 9.26
C THR A 307 3.28 -13.94 9.78
N SER A 308 4.36 -14.21 10.52
CA SER A 308 4.61 -15.52 11.16
C SER A 308 4.52 -15.47 12.69
N LEU A 309 4.24 -14.30 13.25
CA LEU A 309 4.16 -14.10 14.70
C LEU A 309 2.79 -14.56 15.22
N GLU A 310 2.73 -15.70 15.92
CA GLU A 310 1.49 -16.27 16.44
C GLU A 310 1.06 -15.66 17.78
N SER A 311 2.03 -15.24 18.60
CA SER A 311 1.80 -14.56 19.88
C SER A 311 2.89 -13.51 20.13
N LEU A 312 2.56 -12.48 20.92
CA LEU A 312 3.46 -11.38 21.24
C LEU A 312 3.27 -10.94 22.69
N ASP A 313 4.32 -11.06 23.51
CA ASP A 313 4.32 -10.56 24.90
C ASP A 313 4.76 -9.10 24.96
N LEU A 314 3.81 -8.21 25.19
CA LEU A 314 4.03 -6.77 25.37
C LEU A 314 3.83 -6.31 26.82
N SER A 315 3.78 -7.25 27.78
CA SER A 315 3.43 -6.97 29.17
C SER A 315 4.32 -5.94 29.89
N ASN A 316 5.52 -5.68 29.35
CA ASN A 316 6.45 -4.66 29.86
C ASN A 316 6.38 -3.30 29.13
N PHE A 317 5.48 -3.15 28.12
CA PHE A 317 5.39 -1.90 27.38
C PHE A 317 4.71 -0.78 28.22
N ASP A 318 5.43 0.32 28.45
CA ASP A 318 4.88 1.58 28.97
C ASP A 318 4.55 2.51 27.78
N THR A 319 3.28 2.68 27.48
CA THR A 319 2.81 3.45 26.30
C THR A 319 2.30 4.84 26.62
N LYS A 320 2.43 5.31 27.87
CA LYS A 320 1.86 6.60 28.33
C LYS A 320 2.32 7.83 27.54
N ASN A 321 3.52 7.78 26.94
CA ASN A 321 4.10 8.86 26.16
C ASN A 321 3.89 8.70 24.65
N VAL A 322 3.30 7.59 24.21
CA VAL A 322 3.09 7.30 22.80
C VAL A 322 1.98 8.17 22.24
N THR A 323 2.29 8.86 21.15
CA THR A 323 1.34 9.72 20.44
C THR A 323 0.88 9.13 19.12
N ASN A 324 1.66 8.19 18.55
CA ASN A 324 1.41 7.58 17.26
C ASN A 324 1.50 6.05 17.35
N MET A 325 0.38 5.37 17.04
CA MET A 325 0.26 3.91 16.96
C MET A 325 -0.24 3.45 15.58
N GLN A 326 -0.10 4.31 14.55
CA GLN A 326 -0.50 4.00 13.19
C GLN A 326 0.10 2.67 12.73
N GLY A 327 -0.74 1.75 12.23
CA GLY A 327 -0.31 0.50 11.64
C GLY A 327 0.53 -0.40 12.52
N MET A 328 0.50 -0.23 13.87
CA MET A 328 1.41 -0.95 14.77
C MET A 328 1.42 -2.46 14.55
N PHE A 329 0.28 -3.07 14.23
CA PHE A 329 0.12 -4.51 13.96
C PHE A 329 -0.45 -4.80 12.56
N ILE A 330 -0.40 -3.84 11.66
CA ILE A 330 -0.98 -4.00 10.32
C ILE A 330 -0.41 -5.24 9.62
N TYR A 331 -1.30 -6.10 9.10
CA TYR A 331 -0.95 -7.38 8.46
C TYR A 331 -0.17 -8.38 9.34
N ALA A 332 -0.24 -8.27 10.67
CA ALA A 332 0.22 -9.32 11.58
C ALA A 332 -0.82 -10.46 11.61
N GLY A 333 -1.02 -11.09 10.47
CA GLY A 333 -2.16 -11.93 10.16
C GLY A 333 -2.23 -13.27 10.87
N THR A 334 -1.15 -13.74 11.51
CA THR A 334 -1.08 -15.02 12.25
C THR A 334 -1.30 -14.84 13.75
N LEU A 335 -1.32 -13.60 14.27
CA LEU A 335 -1.63 -13.36 15.66
C LEU A 335 -3.03 -13.90 16.00
N THR A 336 -3.10 -14.82 16.96
CA THR A 336 -4.35 -15.42 17.45
C THR A 336 -4.83 -14.79 18.74
N GLU A 337 -3.93 -14.17 19.50
CA GLU A 337 -4.22 -13.44 20.74
C GLU A 337 -3.28 -12.23 20.86
N LEU A 338 -3.78 -11.15 21.45
CA LEU A 338 -3.04 -9.92 21.69
C LEU A 338 -3.54 -9.28 23.00
N ASN A 339 -2.69 -9.24 24.02
CA ASN A 339 -3.02 -8.65 25.31
C ASN A 339 -2.54 -7.19 25.39
N LEU A 340 -3.49 -6.26 25.34
CA LEU A 340 -3.27 -4.82 25.41
C LEU A 340 -3.81 -4.20 26.71
N SER A 341 -4.16 -4.99 27.71
CA SER A 341 -4.84 -4.54 28.94
C SER A 341 -4.08 -3.50 29.77
N HIS A 342 -2.79 -3.31 29.53
CA HIS A 342 -1.93 -2.34 30.20
C HIS A 342 -1.54 -1.14 29.35
N PHE A 343 -1.97 -1.09 28.07
CA PHE A 343 -1.68 0.06 27.20
C PHE A 343 -2.39 1.32 27.71
N ASP A 344 -1.63 2.37 27.95
CA ASP A 344 -2.16 3.71 28.17
C ASP A 344 -2.16 4.48 26.85
N THR A 345 -3.35 4.67 26.29
CA THR A 345 -3.54 5.34 25.00
C THR A 345 -3.93 6.82 25.14
N SER A 346 -3.89 7.37 26.37
CA SER A 346 -4.37 8.72 26.65
C SER A 346 -3.63 9.86 25.95
N SER A 347 -2.44 9.58 25.41
CA SER A 347 -1.64 10.54 24.64
C SER A 347 -1.75 10.33 23.12
N VAL A 348 -2.36 9.23 22.67
CA VAL A 348 -2.39 8.83 21.24
C VAL A 348 -3.32 9.73 20.44
N THR A 349 -2.82 10.19 19.29
CA THR A 349 -3.56 11.02 18.33
C THR A 349 -3.84 10.27 17.01
N ASP A 350 -3.06 9.25 16.69
CA ASP A 350 -3.22 8.45 15.47
C ASP A 350 -3.24 6.96 15.79
N MET A 351 -4.36 6.29 15.47
CA MET A 351 -4.56 4.83 15.57
C MET A 351 -4.93 4.22 14.22
N SER A 352 -4.67 4.95 13.13
CA SER A 352 -5.05 4.47 11.81
C SER A 352 -4.39 3.13 11.48
N ASN A 353 -5.16 2.20 10.93
CA ASN A 353 -4.73 0.86 10.55
C ASN A 353 -4.09 0.01 11.68
N MET A 354 -4.29 0.38 12.97
CA MET A 354 -3.54 -0.25 14.08
C MET A 354 -3.62 -1.78 14.07
N PHE A 355 -4.78 -2.36 13.72
CA PHE A 355 -5.02 -3.80 13.67
C PHE A 355 -5.43 -4.30 12.27
N SER A 356 -5.34 -3.44 11.26
CA SER A 356 -5.78 -3.80 9.91
C SER A 356 -5.05 -5.04 9.41
N GLY A 357 -5.81 -6.02 8.88
CA GLY A 357 -5.23 -7.25 8.36
C GLY A 357 -4.74 -8.25 9.41
N CYS A 358 -5.15 -8.12 10.68
CA CYS A 358 -4.95 -9.16 11.70
C CYS A 358 -5.99 -10.28 11.50
N TYR A 359 -5.83 -11.06 10.42
CA TYR A 359 -6.83 -12.02 9.93
C TYR A 359 -7.20 -13.13 10.91
N SER A 360 -6.32 -13.50 11.85
CA SER A 360 -6.50 -14.64 12.77
C SER A 360 -7.04 -14.26 14.15
N LEU A 361 -7.09 -12.94 14.48
CA LEU A 361 -7.67 -12.49 15.73
C LEU A 361 -9.20 -12.67 15.71
N THR A 362 -9.73 -13.43 16.67
CA THR A 362 -11.17 -13.67 16.83
C THR A 362 -11.86 -12.71 17.79
N SER A 363 -11.08 -12.08 18.67
CA SER A 363 -11.53 -11.03 19.60
C SER A 363 -10.36 -10.11 19.94
N ILE A 364 -10.66 -8.89 20.38
CA ILE A 364 -9.69 -7.92 20.86
C ILE A 364 -10.27 -7.13 22.04
N ASP A 365 -9.52 -7.02 23.14
CA ASP A 365 -9.92 -6.25 24.30
C ASP A 365 -9.40 -4.81 24.23
N THR A 366 -10.30 -3.87 23.92
CA THR A 366 -10.02 -2.44 23.88
C THR A 366 -10.63 -1.67 25.07
N SER A 367 -11.05 -2.37 26.12
CA SER A 367 -11.79 -1.79 27.26
C SER A 367 -11.01 -0.72 28.04
N ASN A 368 -9.67 -0.73 27.97
CA ASN A 368 -8.78 0.25 28.60
C ASN A 368 -8.37 1.41 27.67
N PHE A 369 -8.74 1.38 26.37
CA PHE A 369 -8.35 2.42 25.44
C PHE A 369 -9.01 3.75 25.79
N ASN A 370 -8.22 4.80 25.91
CA ASN A 370 -8.67 6.18 26.00
C ASN A 370 -8.45 6.86 24.65
N THR A 371 -9.55 7.09 23.92
CA THR A 371 -9.50 7.61 22.56
C THR A 371 -9.84 9.10 22.43
N ALA A 372 -9.98 9.81 23.56
CA ALA A 372 -10.44 11.22 23.58
C ALA A 372 -9.55 12.19 22.77
N ARG A 373 -8.29 11.84 22.52
CA ARG A 373 -7.35 12.64 21.73
C ARG A 373 -7.13 12.14 20.32
N VAL A 374 -7.68 10.98 19.96
CA VAL A 374 -7.46 10.38 18.65
C VAL A 374 -8.18 11.21 17.59
N GLU A 375 -7.41 11.65 16.60
CA GLU A 375 -7.88 12.43 15.46
C GLU A 375 -8.08 11.56 14.21
N ASN A 376 -7.35 10.42 14.11
CA ASN A 376 -7.39 9.50 12.98
C ASN A 376 -7.61 8.05 13.44
N MET A 377 -8.72 7.45 13.02
CA MET A 377 -9.09 6.04 13.24
C MET A 377 -9.28 5.27 11.92
N SER A 378 -8.79 5.82 10.80
CA SER A 378 -8.99 5.17 9.49
C SER A 378 -8.44 3.75 9.48
N GLY A 379 -9.21 2.80 8.97
CA GLY A 379 -8.82 1.39 8.86
C GLY A 379 -8.48 0.67 10.16
N MET A 380 -8.78 1.25 11.35
CA MET A 380 -8.26 0.74 12.63
C MET A 380 -8.49 -0.76 12.84
N PHE A 381 -9.65 -1.27 12.44
CA PHE A 381 -10.02 -2.68 12.53
C PHE A 381 -10.22 -3.32 11.15
N GLY A 382 -9.82 -2.63 10.07
CA GLY A 382 -10.04 -3.11 8.72
C GLY A 382 -9.46 -4.51 8.47
N ASP A 383 -10.12 -5.30 7.63
CA ASP A 383 -9.66 -6.62 7.19
C ASP A 383 -9.44 -7.67 8.31
N MET A 384 -10.03 -7.50 9.51
CA MET A 384 -9.99 -8.51 10.57
C MET A 384 -11.10 -9.56 10.35
N SER A 385 -10.97 -10.36 9.32
CA SER A 385 -12.03 -11.25 8.82
C SER A 385 -12.48 -12.36 9.78
N SER A 386 -11.66 -12.73 10.77
CA SER A 386 -12.03 -13.72 11.81
C SER A 386 -12.64 -13.10 13.07
N LEU A 387 -12.69 -11.76 13.15
CA LEU A 387 -13.24 -11.09 14.33
C LEU A 387 -14.75 -11.34 14.42
N THR A 388 -15.19 -11.91 15.55
CA THR A 388 -16.61 -12.27 15.78
C THR A 388 -17.30 -11.35 16.77
N GLU A 389 -16.55 -10.64 17.60
CA GLU A 389 -17.05 -9.66 18.57
C GLU A 389 -16.11 -8.46 18.67
N LEU A 390 -16.67 -7.27 18.82
CA LEU A 390 -15.92 -6.03 18.99
C LEU A 390 -16.66 -5.10 19.97
N ASN A 391 -16.06 -4.85 21.13
CA ASN A 391 -16.62 -3.93 22.12
C ASN A 391 -15.86 -2.58 22.07
N ILE A 392 -16.52 -1.56 21.57
CA ILE A 392 -16.01 -0.18 21.46
C ILE A 392 -16.86 0.83 22.23
N SER A 393 -17.63 0.36 23.23
CA SER A 393 -18.54 1.19 24.02
C SER A 393 -17.85 2.29 24.84
N ASN A 394 -16.53 2.17 25.06
CA ASN A 394 -15.69 3.18 25.75
C ASN A 394 -15.04 4.21 24.82
N PHE A 395 -15.18 4.06 23.49
CA PHE A 395 -14.52 4.98 22.56
C PHE A 395 -15.16 6.37 22.62
N ASP A 396 -14.33 7.38 22.87
CA ASP A 396 -14.67 8.79 22.68
C ASP A 396 -14.15 9.22 21.32
N THR A 397 -15.05 9.47 20.38
CA THR A 397 -14.73 9.83 19.01
C THR A 397 -14.88 11.32 18.74
N SER A 398 -15.08 12.14 19.77
CA SER A 398 -15.36 13.59 19.64
C SER A 398 -14.23 14.42 19.04
N SER A 399 -13.03 13.84 18.91
CA SER A 399 -11.88 14.49 18.25
C SER A 399 -11.59 13.92 16.84
N VAL A 400 -12.23 12.82 16.45
CA VAL A 400 -11.91 12.10 15.21
C VAL A 400 -12.38 12.87 13.98
N THR A 401 -11.50 12.98 13.00
CA THR A 401 -11.75 13.63 11.71
C THR A 401 -11.77 12.64 10.55
N ASP A 402 -11.17 11.46 10.69
CA ASP A 402 -11.10 10.42 9.68
C ASP A 402 -11.48 9.05 10.29
N MET A 403 -12.57 8.47 9.77
CA MET A 403 -13.07 7.13 10.10
C MET A 403 -13.14 6.22 8.87
N SER A 404 -12.43 6.59 7.80
CA SER A 404 -12.45 5.83 6.56
C SER A 404 -12.01 4.38 6.77
N GLY A 405 -12.76 3.42 6.23
CA GLY A 405 -12.47 1.99 6.34
C GLY A 405 -12.37 1.42 7.74
N MET A 406 -12.79 2.16 8.80
CA MET A 406 -12.55 1.77 10.21
C MET A 406 -12.99 0.34 10.53
N PHE A 407 -14.09 -0.11 9.94
CA PHE A 407 -14.67 -1.44 10.12
C PHE A 407 -14.75 -2.24 8.81
N SER A 408 -13.94 -1.87 7.82
CA SER A 408 -14.02 -2.51 6.51
C SER A 408 -13.64 -4.00 6.57
N ASN A 409 -14.40 -4.83 5.82
CA ASN A 409 -14.12 -6.27 5.64
C ASN A 409 -14.09 -7.10 6.94
N LEU A 410 -14.87 -6.71 7.97
CA LEU A 410 -15.09 -7.53 9.16
C LEU A 410 -16.14 -8.62 8.88
N SER A 411 -15.82 -9.52 7.98
CA SER A 411 -16.77 -10.51 7.46
C SER A 411 -17.24 -11.56 8.47
N GLY A 412 -16.56 -11.69 9.62
CA GLY A 412 -16.99 -12.56 10.72
C GLY A 412 -17.94 -11.90 11.72
N LEU A 413 -18.06 -10.55 11.68
CA LEU A 413 -18.82 -9.80 12.66
C LEU A 413 -20.32 -9.81 12.33
N THR A 414 -21.17 -10.20 13.29
CA THR A 414 -22.62 -10.28 13.12
C THR A 414 -23.39 -9.08 13.69
N GLU A 415 -22.76 -8.33 14.59
CA GLU A 415 -23.33 -7.12 15.20
C GLU A 415 -22.24 -6.07 15.45
N LEU A 416 -22.58 -4.81 15.32
CA LEU A 416 -21.68 -3.68 15.58
C LEU A 416 -22.47 -2.53 16.23
N ASP A 417 -22.09 -2.16 17.46
CA ASP A 417 -22.70 -1.04 18.19
C ASP A 417 -21.83 0.21 18.08
N VAL A 418 -22.31 1.22 17.35
CA VAL A 418 -21.68 2.53 17.16
C VAL A 418 -22.52 3.66 17.76
N THR A 419 -23.46 3.35 18.67
CA THR A 419 -24.40 4.32 19.24
C THR A 419 -23.75 5.35 20.17
N ASN A 420 -22.49 5.12 20.60
CA ASN A 420 -21.70 6.07 21.39
C ASN A 420 -20.85 7.04 20.54
N PHE A 421 -20.79 6.86 19.21
CA PHE A 421 -19.90 7.66 18.36
C PHE A 421 -20.39 9.11 18.21
N ASP A 422 -19.52 10.06 18.44
CA ASP A 422 -19.67 11.46 18.02
C ASP A 422 -18.93 11.67 16.69
N THR A 423 -19.70 11.83 15.62
CA THR A 423 -19.14 12.00 14.27
C THR A 423 -19.15 13.44 13.81
N SER A 424 -19.41 14.40 14.70
CA SER A 424 -19.63 15.81 14.34
C SER A 424 -18.41 16.52 13.72
N LYS A 425 -17.19 15.97 13.89
CA LYS A 425 -15.97 16.47 13.25
C LYS A 425 -15.48 15.65 12.07
N VAL A 426 -16.09 14.50 11.80
CA VAL A 426 -15.63 13.58 10.77
C VAL A 426 -15.84 14.20 9.39
N ILE A 427 -14.78 14.11 8.58
CA ILE A 427 -14.73 14.62 7.20
C ILE A 427 -14.76 13.46 6.21
N ASP A 428 -14.17 12.33 6.56
CA ASP A 428 -14.08 11.15 5.69
C ASP A 428 -14.67 9.91 6.36
N MET A 429 -15.64 9.27 5.69
CA MET A 429 -16.30 8.03 6.09
C MET A 429 -16.26 6.99 4.95
N HIS A 430 -15.34 7.13 3.96
CA HIS A 430 -15.32 6.17 2.86
C HIS A 430 -15.04 4.76 3.39
N ASP A 431 -15.72 3.78 2.81
CA ASP A 431 -15.62 2.36 3.16
C ASP A 431 -15.82 2.03 4.65
N MET A 432 -16.34 2.96 5.49
CA MET A 432 -16.36 2.80 6.95
C MET A 432 -17.00 1.48 7.40
N PHE A 433 -18.06 1.04 6.74
CA PHE A 433 -18.78 -0.22 7.02
C PHE A 433 -18.73 -1.21 5.84
N SER A 434 -17.85 -0.97 4.89
CA SER A 434 -17.73 -1.81 3.69
C SER A 434 -17.40 -3.26 4.07
N GLY A 435 -18.07 -4.23 3.46
CA GLY A 435 -17.76 -5.65 3.67
C GLY A 435 -18.26 -6.25 4.99
N LEU A 436 -19.13 -5.55 5.75
CA LEU A 436 -19.83 -6.11 6.91
C LEU A 436 -20.96 -7.07 6.45
N GLY A 437 -20.57 -8.14 5.77
CA GLY A 437 -21.51 -9.02 5.07
C GLY A 437 -22.46 -9.84 5.96
N GLU A 438 -22.14 -10.02 7.24
CA GLU A 438 -22.94 -10.80 8.19
C GLU A 438 -23.81 -9.90 9.10
N VAL A 439 -23.60 -8.58 9.13
CA VAL A 439 -24.38 -7.63 9.90
C VAL A 439 -25.75 -7.44 9.27
N THR A 440 -26.81 -7.61 10.08
CA THR A 440 -28.22 -7.50 9.65
C THR A 440 -28.88 -6.18 10.01
N GLU A 441 -28.38 -5.49 11.04
CA GLU A 441 -28.90 -4.22 11.55
C GLU A 441 -27.74 -3.29 11.92
N LEU A 442 -27.86 -2.00 11.61
CA LEU A 442 -26.87 -0.99 11.97
C LEU A 442 -27.58 0.29 12.43
N ASN A 443 -27.41 0.64 13.70
CA ASN A 443 -28.03 1.84 14.27
C ASN A 443 -27.11 3.06 14.11
N LEU A 444 -27.48 3.96 13.21
CA LEU A 444 -26.73 5.20 12.90
C LEU A 444 -27.40 6.47 13.45
N SER A 445 -28.41 6.35 14.30
CA SER A 445 -29.27 7.47 14.72
C SER A 445 -28.54 8.64 15.39
N ASN A 446 -27.31 8.44 15.85
CA ASN A 446 -26.45 9.47 16.45
C ASN A 446 -25.40 10.08 15.49
N PHE A 447 -25.33 9.57 14.24
CA PHE A 447 -24.33 10.05 13.26
C PHE A 447 -24.68 11.48 12.81
N ASP A 448 -23.74 12.39 13.03
CA ASP A 448 -23.78 13.75 12.50
C ASP A 448 -22.88 13.85 11.27
N THR A 449 -23.49 13.91 10.09
CA THR A 449 -22.76 13.86 8.81
C THR A 449 -22.55 15.23 8.16
N ARG A 450 -22.85 16.32 8.87
CA ARG A 450 -22.82 17.71 8.32
C ARG A 450 -21.45 18.18 7.82
N ASN A 451 -20.37 17.52 8.24
CA ASN A 451 -19.01 17.86 7.84
C ASN A 451 -18.38 16.85 6.89
N VAL A 452 -19.06 15.75 6.61
CA VAL A 452 -18.54 14.66 5.77
C VAL A 452 -18.47 15.11 4.32
N ALA A 453 -17.30 14.97 3.71
CA ALA A 453 -17.02 15.26 2.32
C ALA A 453 -16.97 13.99 1.45
N ASN A 454 -16.67 12.83 2.03
CA ASN A 454 -16.51 11.58 1.31
C ASN A 454 -17.29 10.45 2.00
N MET A 455 -18.24 9.86 1.28
CA MET A 455 -19.04 8.70 1.68
C MET A 455 -18.94 7.55 0.67
N SER A 456 -17.88 7.53 -0.16
CA SER A 456 -17.73 6.48 -1.16
C SER A 456 -17.62 5.11 -0.48
N GLY A 457 -18.31 4.10 -1.01
CA GLY A 457 -18.29 2.74 -0.48
C GLY A 457 -18.79 2.55 0.95
N MET A 458 -19.32 3.60 1.63
CA MET A 458 -19.60 3.57 3.08
C MET A 458 -20.34 2.33 3.56
N PHE A 459 -21.29 1.82 2.79
CA PHE A 459 -22.09 0.63 3.08
C PHE A 459 -21.88 -0.49 2.05
N SER A 460 -20.83 -0.41 1.26
CA SER A 460 -20.57 -1.39 0.20
C SER A 460 -20.48 -2.82 0.75
N ALA A 461 -21.02 -3.78 0.02
CA ALA A 461 -20.99 -5.22 0.34
C ALA A 461 -21.57 -5.62 1.71
N MET A 462 -22.47 -4.80 2.27
CA MET A 462 -23.29 -5.19 3.44
C MET A 462 -24.42 -6.11 2.97
N SER A 463 -24.09 -7.36 2.65
CA SER A 463 -24.96 -8.24 1.88
C SER A 463 -26.19 -8.76 2.63
N LYS A 464 -26.21 -8.70 3.98
CA LYS A 464 -27.36 -9.18 4.80
C LYS A 464 -28.22 -8.09 5.41
N ILE A 465 -27.81 -6.82 5.29
CA ILE A 465 -28.65 -5.73 5.78
C ILE A 465 -29.91 -5.59 4.91
N THR A 466 -31.06 -5.39 5.53
CA THR A 466 -32.35 -5.33 4.84
C THR A 466 -32.93 -3.92 4.72
N GLU A 467 -32.49 -3.00 5.59
CA GLU A 467 -32.96 -1.60 5.59
C GLU A 467 -31.91 -0.66 6.19
N PHE A 468 -32.00 0.62 5.82
CA PHE A 468 -31.24 1.72 6.40
C PHE A 468 -32.17 2.85 6.84
N ASP A 469 -31.98 3.41 8.05
CA ASP A 469 -32.54 4.71 8.42
C ASP A 469 -31.49 5.82 8.21
N LEU A 470 -31.55 6.47 7.06
CA LEU A 470 -30.68 7.58 6.68
C LEU A 470 -31.41 8.93 6.68
N SER A 471 -32.62 8.99 7.26
CA SER A 471 -33.48 10.17 7.23
C SER A 471 -32.87 11.44 7.85
N HIS A 472 -31.89 11.26 8.75
CA HIS A 472 -31.21 12.36 9.44
C HIS A 472 -29.83 12.73 8.84
N PHE A 473 -29.37 12.00 7.80
CA PHE A 473 -28.10 12.31 7.15
C PHE A 473 -28.13 13.68 6.47
N ASN A 474 -27.13 14.50 6.75
CA ASN A 474 -26.87 15.75 6.05
C ASN A 474 -25.73 15.53 5.06
N THR A 475 -26.04 15.55 3.78
CA THR A 475 -25.09 15.26 2.71
C THR A 475 -24.63 16.50 1.93
N SER A 476 -24.97 17.71 2.40
CA SER A 476 -24.75 18.96 1.67
C SER A 476 -23.28 19.31 1.35
N LYS A 477 -22.32 18.68 2.05
CA LYS A 477 -20.89 18.84 1.79
C LYS A 477 -20.26 17.64 1.09
N VAL A 478 -21.02 16.57 0.86
CA VAL A 478 -20.46 15.37 0.25
C VAL A 478 -20.13 15.60 -1.20
N GLU A 479 -18.90 15.33 -1.58
CA GLU A 479 -18.37 15.46 -2.94
C GLU A 479 -18.32 14.12 -3.68
N ASN A 480 -18.20 13.00 -2.94
CA ASN A 480 -18.08 11.64 -3.48
C ASN A 480 -19.02 10.65 -2.76
N MET A 481 -19.92 10.03 -3.55
CA MET A 481 -20.83 8.95 -3.11
C MET A 481 -20.67 7.68 -3.96
N SER A 482 -19.51 7.52 -4.64
CA SER A 482 -19.29 6.35 -5.50
C SER A 482 -19.39 5.06 -4.69
N GLY A 483 -20.09 4.05 -5.22
CA GLY A 483 -20.22 2.73 -4.58
C GLY A 483 -20.89 2.72 -3.21
N MET A 484 -21.55 3.82 -2.75
CA MET A 484 -22.03 3.93 -1.36
C MET A 484 -22.86 2.74 -0.89
N PHE A 485 -23.68 2.16 -1.79
CA PHE A 485 -24.49 0.96 -1.51
C PHE A 485 -24.14 -0.22 -2.42
N GLN A 486 -22.96 -0.21 -3.01
CA GLN A 486 -22.55 -1.26 -3.94
C GLN A 486 -22.61 -2.65 -3.29
N GLY A 487 -23.30 -3.60 -3.93
CA GLY A 487 -23.36 -4.99 -3.45
C GLY A 487 -24.25 -5.21 -2.22
N VAL A 488 -25.06 -4.21 -1.82
CA VAL A 488 -26.08 -4.37 -0.77
C VAL A 488 -27.26 -5.13 -1.38
N SER A 489 -27.25 -6.45 -1.24
CA SER A 489 -28.10 -7.34 -2.05
C SER A 489 -29.49 -7.58 -1.49
N GLU A 490 -29.71 -7.46 -0.16
CA GLU A 490 -31.01 -7.79 0.47
C GLU A 490 -31.98 -6.60 0.58
N VAL A 491 -31.50 -5.36 0.40
CA VAL A 491 -32.36 -4.17 0.43
C VAL A 491 -33.27 -4.14 -0.80
N THR A 492 -34.59 -4.06 -0.56
CA THR A 492 -35.61 -4.07 -1.64
C THR A 492 -36.08 -2.68 -2.05
N SER A 493 -35.96 -1.69 -1.17
CA SER A 493 -36.31 -0.29 -1.43
C SER A 493 -35.39 0.64 -0.65
N LEU A 494 -35.10 1.80 -1.23
CA LEU A 494 -34.23 2.81 -0.60
C LEU A 494 -34.80 4.21 -0.82
N ASP A 495 -35.02 4.96 0.27
CA ASP A 495 -35.48 6.36 0.19
C ASP A 495 -34.33 7.30 0.53
N LEU A 496 -33.86 8.04 -0.49
CA LEU A 496 -32.79 9.04 -0.41
C LEU A 496 -33.32 10.46 -0.75
N SER A 497 -34.62 10.69 -0.60
CA SER A 497 -35.25 11.98 -0.94
C SER A 497 -34.73 13.16 -0.10
N ASN A 498 -34.09 12.87 1.07
CA ASN A 498 -33.46 13.87 1.93
C ASN A 498 -32.00 14.17 1.56
N PHE A 499 -31.38 13.40 0.65
CA PHE A 499 -29.99 13.64 0.27
C PHE A 499 -29.85 14.92 -0.57
N ASP A 500 -29.04 15.85 -0.08
CA ASP A 500 -28.57 17.00 -0.85
C ASP A 500 -27.30 16.61 -1.58
N THR A 501 -27.40 16.43 -2.90
CA THR A 501 -26.26 16.01 -3.75
C THR A 501 -25.70 17.18 -4.57
N SER A 502 -26.01 18.42 -4.20
CA SER A 502 -25.61 19.62 -4.97
C SER A 502 -24.09 19.81 -5.06
N SER A 503 -23.30 19.22 -4.13
CA SER A 503 -21.83 19.22 -4.16
C SER A 503 -21.23 17.97 -4.78
N VAL A 504 -22.02 16.92 -5.04
CA VAL A 504 -21.54 15.61 -5.46
C VAL A 504 -21.07 15.62 -6.91
N THR A 505 -19.87 15.09 -7.14
CA THR A 505 -19.26 14.98 -8.47
C THR A 505 -19.20 13.54 -8.98
N ASP A 506 -19.24 12.55 -8.09
CA ASP A 506 -19.15 11.12 -8.43
C ASP A 506 -20.22 10.30 -7.69
N ILE A 507 -21.10 9.63 -8.45
CA ILE A 507 -22.07 8.64 -7.96
C ILE A 507 -21.89 7.28 -8.66
N SER A 508 -20.70 7.02 -9.23
CA SER A 508 -20.44 5.78 -9.93
C SER A 508 -20.68 4.57 -9.03
N GLY A 509 -21.32 3.54 -9.56
CA GLY A 509 -21.61 2.30 -8.84
C GLY A 509 -22.48 2.43 -7.59
N MET A 510 -23.10 3.61 -7.34
CA MET A 510 -23.78 3.86 -6.06
C MET A 510 -24.84 2.80 -5.71
N PHE A 511 -25.52 2.25 -6.71
CA PHE A 511 -26.54 1.20 -6.55
C PHE A 511 -26.15 -0.10 -7.27
N SER A 512 -24.88 -0.23 -7.65
CA SER A 512 -24.39 -1.39 -8.39
C SER A 512 -24.47 -2.67 -7.53
N GLY A 513 -24.95 -3.76 -8.11
CA GLY A 513 -25.04 -5.04 -7.40
C GLY A 513 -26.13 -5.13 -6.34
N MET A 514 -27.02 -4.14 -6.23
CA MET A 514 -28.20 -4.20 -5.36
C MET A 514 -29.28 -5.11 -6.01
N SER A 515 -29.03 -6.42 -5.98
CA SER A 515 -29.77 -7.40 -6.80
C SER A 515 -31.26 -7.52 -6.46
N ASN A 516 -31.68 -7.22 -5.24
CA ASN A 516 -33.09 -7.25 -4.82
C ASN A 516 -33.77 -5.86 -4.83
N LEU A 517 -33.03 -4.79 -5.22
CA LEU A 517 -33.58 -3.45 -5.26
C LEU A 517 -34.69 -3.35 -6.31
N SER A 518 -35.91 -3.18 -5.88
CA SER A 518 -37.07 -3.00 -6.75
C SER A 518 -37.44 -1.53 -6.99
N SER A 519 -37.06 -0.65 -6.07
CA SER A 519 -37.31 0.79 -6.17
C SER A 519 -36.31 1.61 -5.37
N VAL A 520 -35.93 2.78 -5.90
CA VAL A 520 -35.14 3.80 -5.22
C VAL A 520 -35.76 5.18 -5.42
N ASN A 521 -35.87 5.94 -4.32
CA ASN A 521 -36.35 7.33 -4.38
C ASN A 521 -35.17 8.30 -4.35
N THR A 522 -34.87 8.88 -5.49
CA THR A 522 -33.79 9.88 -5.67
C THR A 522 -34.34 11.28 -5.98
N THR A 523 -35.58 11.58 -5.62
CA THR A 523 -36.24 12.87 -6.00
C THR A 523 -35.55 14.11 -5.41
N GLY A 524 -34.70 13.93 -4.35
CA GLY A 524 -33.88 15.01 -3.79
C GLY A 524 -32.54 15.24 -4.52
N PHE A 525 -32.17 14.40 -5.48
CA PHE A 525 -30.85 14.49 -6.12
C PHE A 525 -30.73 15.69 -7.05
N ASP A 526 -29.78 16.56 -6.80
CA ASP A 526 -29.24 17.51 -7.76
C ASP A 526 -27.98 16.92 -8.40
N THR A 527 -28.08 16.49 -9.65
CA THR A 527 -26.97 15.87 -10.39
C THR A 527 -26.23 16.83 -11.30
N SER A 528 -26.46 18.16 -11.16
CA SER A 528 -25.91 19.18 -12.07
C SER A 528 -24.37 19.26 -12.07
N HIS A 529 -23.71 18.83 -10.98
CA HIS A 529 -22.26 18.80 -10.84
C HIS A 529 -21.66 17.40 -11.04
N VAL A 530 -22.49 16.38 -11.17
CA VAL A 530 -22.03 14.99 -11.35
C VAL A 530 -21.34 14.83 -12.70
N THR A 531 -20.12 14.31 -12.67
CA THR A 531 -19.30 14.03 -13.85
C THR A 531 -19.21 12.55 -14.18
N ASN A 532 -19.43 11.67 -13.19
CA ASN A 532 -19.27 10.21 -13.31
C ASN A 532 -20.52 9.48 -12.81
N MET A 533 -21.17 8.74 -13.73
CA MET A 533 -22.32 7.85 -13.48
C MET A 533 -22.04 6.40 -13.93
N THR A 534 -20.74 6.01 -13.98
CA THR A 534 -20.34 4.66 -14.36
C THR A 534 -21.03 3.63 -13.47
N ASP A 535 -21.60 2.59 -14.09
CA ASP A 535 -22.21 1.43 -13.41
C ASP A 535 -23.28 1.80 -12.33
N LEU A 536 -23.89 2.99 -12.42
CA LEU A 536 -24.78 3.54 -11.36
C LEU A 536 -25.83 2.53 -10.87
N PHE A 537 -26.52 1.83 -11.80
CA PHE A 537 -27.51 0.80 -11.51
C PHE A 537 -27.09 -0.59 -12.02
N SER A 538 -25.81 -0.78 -12.30
CA SER A 538 -25.31 -2.04 -12.84
C SER A 538 -25.67 -3.21 -11.92
N SER A 539 -26.13 -4.32 -12.49
CA SER A 539 -26.51 -5.53 -11.75
C SER A 539 -27.65 -5.36 -10.71
N ALA A 540 -28.44 -4.28 -10.82
CA ALA A 540 -29.69 -4.12 -10.06
C ALA A 540 -30.80 -5.00 -10.72
N THR A 541 -30.68 -6.31 -10.54
CA THR A 541 -31.42 -7.31 -11.36
C THR A 541 -32.91 -7.36 -11.09
N ALA A 542 -33.38 -6.93 -9.90
CA ALA A 542 -34.81 -6.86 -9.56
C ALA A 542 -35.47 -5.54 -10.01
N LEU A 543 -34.72 -4.55 -10.44
CA LEU A 543 -35.23 -3.26 -10.86
C LEU A 543 -36.04 -3.39 -12.15
N THR A 544 -37.35 -3.12 -12.10
CA THR A 544 -38.25 -3.26 -13.26
C THR A 544 -38.46 -1.96 -14.04
N SER A 545 -38.34 -0.83 -13.36
CA SER A 545 -38.42 0.51 -13.96
C SER A 545 -37.60 1.49 -13.13
N ILE A 546 -37.13 2.55 -13.79
CA ILE A 546 -36.42 3.64 -13.13
C ILE A 546 -36.85 4.98 -13.68
N ASP A 547 -37.13 5.95 -12.79
CA ASP A 547 -37.39 7.35 -13.16
C ASP A 547 -36.21 8.24 -12.75
N ILE A 548 -35.47 8.69 -13.75
CA ILE A 548 -34.38 9.65 -13.63
C ILE A 548 -34.70 10.95 -14.34
N SER A 549 -36.00 11.24 -14.52
CA SER A 549 -36.46 12.45 -15.27
C SER A 549 -36.04 13.77 -14.63
N HIS A 550 -35.69 13.74 -13.34
CA HIS A 550 -35.16 14.90 -12.59
C HIS A 550 -33.62 15.05 -12.69
N PHE A 551 -32.90 14.05 -13.19
CA PHE A 551 -31.47 14.13 -13.35
C PHE A 551 -31.05 15.17 -14.39
N ASN A 552 -30.14 16.07 -13.99
CA ASN A 552 -29.44 16.96 -14.89
C ASN A 552 -28.07 16.37 -15.20
N THR A 553 -27.92 15.79 -16.39
CA THR A 553 -26.70 15.10 -16.80
C THR A 553 -25.76 15.98 -17.66
N SER A 554 -25.96 17.30 -17.67
CA SER A 554 -25.19 18.22 -18.52
C SER A 554 -23.68 18.33 -18.18
N SER A 555 -23.27 17.85 -17.02
CA SER A 555 -21.85 17.78 -16.60
C SER A 555 -21.24 16.39 -16.75
N VAL A 556 -22.04 15.36 -17.03
CA VAL A 556 -21.59 13.98 -17.04
C VAL A 556 -20.65 13.70 -18.21
N GLU A 557 -19.50 13.13 -17.91
CA GLU A 557 -18.48 12.73 -18.87
C GLU A 557 -18.44 11.20 -19.08
N ASN A 558 -18.91 10.43 -18.10
CA ASN A 558 -18.86 8.96 -18.12
C ASN A 558 -20.20 8.34 -17.72
N MET A 559 -20.80 7.55 -18.64
CA MET A 559 -22.03 6.76 -18.43
C MET A 559 -21.79 5.26 -18.75
N ASN A 560 -20.56 4.80 -18.68
CA ASN A 560 -20.23 3.40 -18.95
C ASN A 560 -21.02 2.49 -18.01
N GLY A 561 -21.69 1.47 -18.53
CA GLY A 561 -22.39 0.44 -17.77
C GLY A 561 -23.57 0.90 -16.90
N MET A 562 -24.08 2.15 -17.09
CA MET A 562 -25.06 2.77 -16.18
C MET A 562 -26.24 1.86 -15.84
N PHE A 563 -26.71 1.05 -16.79
CA PHE A 563 -27.80 0.08 -16.64
C PHE A 563 -27.35 -1.34 -17.07
N SER A 564 -26.06 -1.64 -17.01
CA SER A 564 -25.56 -2.96 -17.36
C SER A 564 -26.12 -4.03 -16.43
N ASP A 565 -26.44 -5.18 -17.00
CA ASP A 565 -26.87 -6.37 -16.26
C ASP A 565 -28.20 -6.19 -15.46
N THR A 566 -29.02 -5.17 -15.82
CA THR A 566 -30.35 -4.94 -15.26
C THR A 566 -31.41 -5.83 -15.94
N SER A 567 -31.34 -7.12 -15.69
CA SER A 567 -32.07 -8.15 -16.47
C SER A 567 -33.60 -8.05 -16.43
N SER A 568 -34.18 -7.42 -15.38
CA SER A 568 -35.64 -7.22 -15.24
C SER A 568 -36.12 -5.84 -15.71
N LEU A 569 -35.20 -4.93 -16.07
CA LEU A 569 -35.54 -3.56 -16.42
C LEU A 569 -36.32 -3.52 -17.73
N THR A 570 -37.56 -2.98 -17.69
CA THR A 570 -38.45 -2.86 -18.86
C THR A 570 -38.60 -1.43 -19.33
N GLN A 571 -38.40 -0.44 -18.44
CA GLN A 571 -38.66 0.98 -18.75
C GLN A 571 -37.66 1.90 -18.02
N ILE A 572 -37.17 2.91 -18.76
CA ILE A 572 -36.35 4.00 -18.22
C ILE A 572 -37.03 5.31 -18.62
N ASN A 573 -37.26 6.18 -17.64
CA ASN A 573 -37.74 7.55 -17.87
C ASN A 573 -36.58 8.54 -17.75
N PHE A 574 -36.01 9.01 -18.86
CA PHE A 574 -34.87 9.93 -18.88
C PHE A 574 -35.23 11.39 -18.57
N GLY A 575 -36.44 11.86 -18.94
CA GLY A 575 -36.85 13.25 -18.76
C GLY A 575 -36.12 14.28 -19.64
N SER A 576 -36.57 15.53 -19.56
CA SER A 576 -36.08 16.60 -20.47
C SER A 576 -34.72 17.19 -20.14
N ASN A 577 -34.19 16.92 -18.94
CA ASN A 577 -32.88 17.42 -18.46
C ASN A 577 -31.74 16.42 -18.74
N PHE A 578 -32.07 15.25 -19.30
CA PHE A 578 -31.06 14.27 -19.69
C PHE A 578 -30.29 14.80 -20.90
N ASN A 579 -29.01 15.01 -20.75
CA ASN A 579 -28.10 15.58 -21.73
C ASN A 579 -26.78 14.81 -21.75
N THR A 580 -26.40 14.32 -22.92
CA THR A 580 -25.17 13.54 -23.08
C THR A 580 -24.08 14.26 -23.88
N GLU A 581 -24.21 15.60 -24.06
CA GLU A 581 -23.27 16.35 -24.87
C GLU A 581 -21.80 16.25 -24.44
N LYS A 582 -21.53 16.13 -23.13
CA LYS A 582 -20.15 16.01 -22.61
C LYS A 582 -19.67 14.57 -22.47
N VAL A 583 -20.54 13.58 -22.67
CA VAL A 583 -20.22 12.18 -22.44
C VAL A 583 -19.18 11.69 -23.45
N LYS A 584 -18.12 11.07 -22.91
CA LYS A 584 -16.99 10.50 -23.67
C LYS A 584 -17.10 8.99 -23.84
N THR A 585 -17.75 8.31 -22.90
CA THR A 585 -17.92 6.84 -22.94
C THR A 585 -19.32 6.43 -22.53
N MET A 586 -19.93 5.55 -23.32
CA MET A 586 -21.23 4.91 -23.12
C MET A 586 -21.12 3.40 -23.28
N GLY A 587 -19.92 2.85 -23.19
CA GLY A 587 -19.71 1.42 -23.29
C GLY A 587 -20.58 0.67 -22.27
N ARG A 588 -21.10 -0.50 -22.64
CA ARG A 588 -21.92 -1.39 -21.78
C ARG A 588 -23.18 -0.77 -21.17
N MET A 589 -23.60 0.45 -21.63
CA MET A 589 -24.67 1.21 -20.97
C MET A 589 -25.96 0.40 -20.74
N PHE A 590 -26.35 -0.46 -21.70
CA PHE A 590 -27.54 -1.33 -21.62
C PHE A 590 -27.19 -2.81 -21.78
N ARG A 591 -25.93 -3.17 -21.60
CA ARG A 591 -25.46 -4.55 -21.71
C ARG A 591 -26.29 -5.47 -20.81
N ASN A 592 -26.76 -6.62 -21.35
CA ASN A 592 -27.55 -7.61 -20.61
C ASN A 592 -28.85 -7.06 -19.97
N ALA A 593 -29.37 -5.92 -20.42
CA ALA A 593 -30.71 -5.44 -20.05
C ALA A 593 -31.77 -6.25 -20.82
N THR A 594 -31.84 -7.55 -20.50
CA THR A 594 -32.52 -8.56 -21.33
C THR A 594 -34.04 -8.41 -21.43
N SER A 595 -34.67 -7.67 -20.49
CA SER A 595 -36.13 -7.39 -20.51
C SER A 595 -36.49 -6.03 -21.14
N LEU A 596 -35.48 -5.22 -21.52
CA LEU A 596 -35.73 -3.89 -22.09
C LEU A 596 -36.28 -4.04 -23.51
N GLY A 597 -37.57 -3.80 -23.64
CA GLY A 597 -38.30 -3.97 -24.93
C GLY A 597 -38.23 -2.77 -25.87
N GLN A 598 -38.12 -1.58 -25.32
CA GLN A 598 -38.05 -0.32 -26.04
C GLN A 598 -37.15 0.69 -25.30
N ILE A 599 -36.49 1.56 -26.04
CA ILE A 599 -35.67 2.63 -25.50
C ILE A 599 -35.77 3.89 -26.36
N ASP A 600 -35.98 5.05 -25.71
CA ASP A 600 -35.97 6.35 -26.38
C ASP A 600 -34.54 6.94 -26.35
N LEU A 601 -33.89 6.93 -27.49
CA LEU A 601 -32.56 7.51 -27.69
C LEU A 601 -32.59 8.93 -28.27
N SER A 602 -33.75 9.56 -28.35
CA SER A 602 -33.92 10.88 -28.99
C SER A 602 -33.16 12.03 -28.31
N LEU A 603 -32.83 11.86 -27.01
CA LEU A 603 -32.07 12.81 -26.20
C LEU A 603 -30.55 12.57 -26.21
N PHE A 604 -30.11 11.48 -26.85
CA PHE A 604 -28.67 11.11 -26.85
C PHE A 604 -27.88 11.92 -27.86
N ASN A 605 -27.01 12.81 -27.38
CA ASN A 605 -26.03 13.51 -28.21
C ASN A 605 -24.66 12.78 -28.04
N THR A 606 -24.22 12.11 -29.10
CA THR A 606 -23.03 11.26 -29.04
C THR A 606 -21.78 11.87 -29.68
N GLN A 607 -21.82 13.17 -30.00
CA GLN A 607 -20.78 13.88 -30.76
C GLN A 607 -19.36 13.78 -30.10
N ASN A 608 -19.26 13.63 -28.76
CA ASN A 608 -18.02 13.55 -28.04
C ASN A 608 -17.67 12.12 -27.58
N VAL A 609 -18.54 11.16 -27.88
CA VAL A 609 -18.35 9.77 -27.47
C VAL A 609 -17.22 9.13 -28.29
N THR A 610 -16.29 8.47 -27.60
CA THR A 610 -15.17 7.72 -28.18
C THR A 610 -15.35 6.21 -28.02
N ASP A 611 -16.05 5.75 -26.98
CA ASP A 611 -16.28 4.33 -26.68
C ASP A 611 -17.79 4.01 -26.60
N MET A 612 -18.25 3.13 -27.47
CA MET A 612 -19.60 2.54 -27.51
C MET A 612 -19.57 1.02 -27.39
N SER A 613 -18.47 0.46 -26.87
CA SER A 613 -18.32 -0.99 -26.77
C SER A 613 -19.45 -1.62 -25.94
N SER A 614 -20.01 -2.71 -26.44
CA SER A 614 -21.07 -3.50 -25.79
C SER A 614 -22.32 -2.67 -25.40
N MET A 615 -22.55 -1.49 -26.01
CA MET A 615 -23.62 -0.58 -25.56
C MET A 615 -24.99 -1.25 -25.49
N PHE A 616 -25.30 -2.13 -26.46
CA PHE A 616 -26.55 -2.90 -26.52
C PHE A 616 -26.32 -4.41 -26.52
N ASP A 617 -25.13 -4.85 -26.10
CA ASP A 617 -24.77 -6.27 -26.07
C ASP A 617 -25.79 -7.07 -25.25
N ASN A 618 -26.37 -8.12 -25.91
CA ASN A 618 -27.33 -9.03 -25.30
C ASN A 618 -28.61 -8.36 -24.73
N THR A 619 -29.04 -7.21 -25.29
CA THR A 619 -30.33 -6.58 -24.97
C THR A 619 -31.44 -7.23 -25.79
N THR A 620 -31.76 -8.47 -25.44
CA THR A 620 -32.46 -9.44 -26.33
C THR A 620 -33.94 -9.17 -26.54
N SER A 621 -34.60 -8.34 -25.70
CA SER A 621 -36.03 -8.03 -25.83
C SER A 621 -36.30 -6.81 -26.68
N LEU A 622 -35.27 -6.05 -27.10
CA LEU A 622 -35.48 -4.92 -27.99
C LEU A 622 -36.15 -5.37 -29.30
N THR A 623 -37.28 -4.74 -29.63
CA THR A 623 -38.03 -4.98 -30.86
C THR A 623 -37.63 -4.04 -31.97
N GLU A 624 -37.11 -2.87 -31.63
CA GLU A 624 -36.57 -1.86 -32.51
C GLU A 624 -35.41 -1.10 -31.85
N LEU A 625 -34.50 -0.58 -32.68
CA LEU A 625 -33.37 0.22 -32.22
C LEU A 625 -33.08 1.34 -33.23
N ASP A 626 -33.41 2.58 -32.86
CA ASP A 626 -33.14 3.75 -33.69
C ASP A 626 -31.83 4.45 -33.24
N VAL A 627 -30.77 4.22 -34.00
CA VAL A 627 -29.46 4.88 -33.82
C VAL A 627 -29.23 5.99 -34.88
N SER A 628 -30.23 6.43 -35.58
CA SER A 628 -30.11 7.39 -36.68
C SER A 628 -29.62 8.76 -36.25
N ARG A 629 -29.75 9.10 -34.97
CA ARG A 629 -29.24 10.36 -34.37
C ARG A 629 -27.83 10.28 -33.83
N PHE A 630 -27.22 9.09 -33.81
CA PHE A 630 -25.88 8.93 -33.27
C PHE A 630 -24.85 9.57 -34.19
N ASP A 631 -24.06 10.46 -33.63
CA ASP A 631 -22.85 10.98 -34.25
C ASP A 631 -21.64 10.17 -33.78
N THR A 632 -21.17 9.28 -34.62
CA THR A 632 -20.09 8.35 -34.28
C THR A 632 -18.72 8.74 -34.85
N ARG A 633 -18.56 9.97 -35.36
CA ARG A 633 -17.33 10.45 -35.99
C ARG A 633 -16.11 10.44 -35.07
N ASN A 634 -16.34 10.41 -33.76
CA ASN A 634 -15.25 10.35 -32.76
C ASN A 634 -15.07 8.96 -32.12
N VAL A 635 -15.96 8.03 -32.42
CA VAL A 635 -15.89 6.68 -31.85
C VAL A 635 -14.73 5.89 -32.44
N ASP A 636 -13.90 5.32 -31.58
CA ASP A 636 -12.77 4.45 -31.93
C ASP A 636 -12.99 2.98 -31.54
N ASN A 637 -13.94 2.71 -30.63
CA ASN A 637 -14.26 1.37 -30.15
C ASN A 637 -15.76 1.07 -30.26
N MET A 638 -16.10 0.05 -31.07
CA MET A 638 -17.45 -0.48 -31.26
C MET A 638 -17.49 -2.01 -31.01
N GLU A 639 -16.54 -2.54 -30.17
CA GLU A 639 -16.55 -3.95 -29.80
C GLU A 639 -17.91 -4.36 -29.25
N ARG A 640 -18.52 -5.44 -29.80
CA ARG A 640 -19.81 -6.01 -29.35
C ARG A 640 -20.99 -5.03 -29.30
N MET A 641 -20.92 -3.86 -29.96
CA MET A 641 -21.94 -2.80 -29.79
C MET A 641 -23.36 -3.31 -30.00
N PHE A 642 -23.58 -4.23 -30.92
CA PHE A 642 -24.89 -4.81 -31.28
C PHE A 642 -24.94 -6.32 -31.05
N ALA A 643 -23.99 -6.92 -30.37
CA ALA A 643 -23.92 -8.37 -30.21
C ALA A 643 -25.18 -8.92 -29.50
N GLY A 644 -25.64 -10.10 -29.90
CA GLY A 644 -26.76 -10.80 -29.26
C GLY A 644 -28.14 -10.19 -29.45
N LEU A 645 -28.28 -9.06 -30.16
CA LEU A 645 -29.58 -8.48 -30.47
C LEU A 645 -30.47 -9.43 -31.30
N GLN A 646 -31.76 -9.43 -31.00
CA GLN A 646 -32.77 -10.26 -31.70
C GLN A 646 -33.63 -9.43 -32.68
N LEU A 647 -33.07 -8.37 -33.23
CA LEU A 647 -33.73 -7.52 -34.20
C LEU A 647 -33.85 -8.17 -35.58
N THR A 648 -34.94 -7.91 -36.29
CA THR A 648 -35.15 -8.30 -37.71
C THR A 648 -34.75 -7.20 -38.69
N ASP A 649 -34.57 -5.95 -38.21
CA ASP A 649 -34.13 -4.81 -38.99
C ASP A 649 -33.18 -3.93 -38.14
N LEU A 650 -32.10 -3.41 -38.75
CA LEU A 650 -31.13 -2.52 -38.09
C LEU A 650 -30.58 -1.54 -39.14
N ASN A 651 -30.94 -0.25 -38.98
CA ASN A 651 -30.50 0.81 -39.87
C ASN A 651 -29.21 1.47 -39.38
N LEU A 652 -28.12 1.26 -40.11
CA LEU A 652 -26.79 1.79 -39.79
C LEU A 652 -26.31 2.88 -40.76
N ALA A 653 -27.18 3.42 -41.60
CA ALA A 653 -26.79 4.36 -42.66
C ALA A 653 -26.09 5.64 -42.16
N THR A 654 -26.31 6.03 -40.89
CA THR A 654 -25.73 7.23 -40.26
C THR A 654 -24.47 6.93 -39.45
N ILE A 655 -24.13 5.66 -39.25
CA ILE A 655 -22.98 5.25 -38.47
C ILE A 655 -21.68 5.54 -39.22
N ASN A 656 -20.85 6.40 -38.69
CA ASN A 656 -19.52 6.73 -39.21
C ASN A 656 -18.46 5.88 -38.49
N THR A 657 -17.70 5.10 -39.24
CA THR A 657 -16.67 4.21 -38.68
C THR A 657 -15.25 4.62 -39.04
N ALA A 658 -15.04 5.80 -39.60
CA ALA A 658 -13.75 6.25 -40.11
C ALA A 658 -12.63 6.27 -39.08
N LYS A 659 -12.92 6.48 -37.77
CA LYS A 659 -11.95 6.42 -36.68
C LYS A 659 -11.90 5.06 -35.98
N VAL A 660 -12.86 4.18 -36.23
CA VAL A 660 -12.98 2.93 -35.47
C VAL A 660 -11.77 2.04 -35.71
N THR A 661 -11.17 1.57 -34.62
CA THR A 661 -10.04 0.64 -34.62
C THR A 661 -10.42 -0.75 -34.16
N ASN A 662 -11.54 -0.88 -33.43
CA ASN A 662 -12.01 -2.15 -32.85
C ASN A 662 -13.51 -2.37 -33.16
N MET A 663 -13.81 -3.43 -33.93
CA MET A 663 -15.16 -3.92 -34.23
C MET A 663 -15.29 -5.41 -33.86
N LYS A 664 -14.49 -5.89 -32.92
CA LYS A 664 -14.54 -7.28 -32.47
C LYS A 664 -15.96 -7.64 -32.02
N GLU A 665 -16.50 -8.77 -32.55
CA GLU A 665 -17.81 -9.29 -32.18
C GLU A 665 -18.98 -8.30 -32.37
N MET A 666 -18.83 -7.23 -33.18
CA MET A 666 -19.81 -6.13 -33.28
C MET A 666 -21.26 -6.62 -33.56
N PHE A 667 -21.44 -7.65 -34.38
CA PHE A 667 -22.74 -8.26 -34.72
C PHE A 667 -22.82 -9.73 -34.30
N SER A 668 -21.95 -10.19 -33.43
CA SER A 668 -21.91 -11.58 -32.99
C SER A 668 -23.25 -12.01 -32.39
N GLY A 669 -23.82 -13.12 -32.83
CA GLY A 669 -25.09 -13.67 -32.31
C GLY A 669 -26.35 -12.91 -32.69
N VAL A 670 -26.30 -11.95 -33.64
CA VAL A 670 -27.48 -11.29 -34.21
C VAL A 670 -28.13 -12.25 -35.21
N ASN A 671 -28.94 -13.16 -34.70
CA ASN A 671 -29.36 -14.36 -35.40
C ASN A 671 -30.75 -14.26 -36.11
N GLN A 672 -31.42 -13.11 -36.04
CA GLN A 672 -32.71 -12.88 -36.69
C GLN A 672 -32.60 -11.93 -37.90
N LEU A 673 -31.48 -11.24 -38.09
CA LEU A 673 -31.26 -10.24 -39.11
C LEU A 673 -30.92 -10.92 -40.44
N ALA A 674 -31.83 -10.83 -41.44
CA ALA A 674 -31.63 -11.41 -42.75
C ALA A 674 -30.78 -10.56 -43.71
N HIS A 675 -30.84 -9.25 -43.56
CA HIS A 675 -30.10 -8.27 -44.33
C HIS A 675 -29.36 -7.26 -43.45
N LEU A 676 -28.13 -6.90 -43.83
CA LEU A 676 -27.29 -5.95 -43.12
C LEU A 676 -26.59 -5.04 -44.13
N ASP A 677 -26.96 -3.78 -44.16
CA ASP A 677 -26.31 -2.77 -45.01
C ASP A 677 -25.12 -2.12 -44.30
N LEU A 678 -23.92 -2.39 -44.82
CA LEU A 678 -22.63 -1.85 -44.33
C LEU A 678 -21.99 -0.90 -45.35
N SER A 679 -22.73 -0.40 -46.31
CA SER A 679 -22.23 0.47 -47.38
C SER A 679 -21.63 1.79 -46.84
N SER A 680 -22.08 2.27 -45.68
CA SER A 680 -21.56 3.45 -44.99
C SER A 680 -20.24 3.21 -44.21
N PHE A 681 -19.81 1.97 -44.01
CA PHE A 681 -18.66 1.65 -43.17
C PHE A 681 -17.33 1.98 -43.86
N GLU A 682 -16.52 2.78 -43.20
CA GLU A 682 -15.13 3.04 -43.54
C GLU A 682 -14.17 2.34 -42.55
N THR A 683 -13.35 1.42 -43.04
CA THR A 683 -12.51 0.55 -42.19
C THR A 683 -11.02 0.78 -42.32
N ASN A 684 -10.60 2.00 -42.78
CA ASN A 684 -9.20 2.29 -43.03
C ASN A 684 -8.29 2.20 -41.78
N ASN A 685 -8.88 2.42 -40.60
CA ASN A 685 -8.16 2.38 -39.32
C ASN A 685 -8.40 1.09 -38.52
N LEU A 686 -9.18 0.16 -39.07
CA LEU A 686 -9.59 -1.07 -38.37
C LEU A 686 -8.40 -1.99 -38.12
N LYS A 687 -8.22 -2.42 -36.87
CA LYS A 687 -7.13 -3.31 -36.41
C LYS A 687 -7.65 -4.63 -35.89
N GLU A 688 -8.88 -4.62 -35.33
CA GLU A 688 -9.51 -5.79 -34.70
C GLU A 688 -10.92 -5.97 -35.25
N MET A 689 -11.22 -7.15 -35.82
CA MET A 689 -12.56 -7.53 -36.32
C MET A 689 -12.87 -9.02 -36.09
N SER A 690 -12.17 -9.65 -35.12
CA SER A 690 -12.44 -11.06 -34.81
C SER A 690 -13.92 -11.27 -34.47
N ALA A 691 -14.48 -12.37 -34.95
CA ALA A 691 -15.87 -12.77 -34.70
C ALA A 691 -16.94 -11.73 -35.07
N MET A 692 -16.63 -10.72 -35.92
CA MET A 692 -17.52 -9.59 -36.21
C MET A 692 -18.92 -10.02 -36.64
N PHE A 693 -19.06 -11.09 -37.42
CA PHE A 693 -20.33 -11.63 -37.94
C PHE A 693 -20.64 -13.03 -37.39
N GLN A 694 -19.94 -13.49 -36.38
CA GLN A 694 -20.12 -14.83 -35.81
C GLN A 694 -21.58 -15.09 -35.42
N GLY A 695 -22.16 -16.21 -35.82
CA GLY A 695 -23.50 -16.64 -35.39
C GLY A 695 -24.66 -15.84 -36.00
N MET A 696 -24.45 -15.08 -37.07
CA MET A 696 -25.52 -14.41 -37.81
C MET A 696 -26.24 -15.44 -38.70
N THR A 697 -26.98 -16.33 -38.06
CA THR A 697 -27.55 -17.52 -38.74
C THR A 697 -28.69 -17.22 -39.70
N ALA A 698 -29.35 -16.06 -39.58
CA ALA A 698 -30.40 -15.61 -40.50
C ALA A 698 -29.87 -14.86 -41.73
N LEU A 699 -28.64 -14.36 -41.70
CA LEU A 699 -28.08 -13.50 -42.76
C LEU A 699 -28.01 -14.24 -44.10
N GLU A 700 -28.65 -13.67 -45.13
CA GLU A 700 -28.74 -14.28 -46.44
C GLU A 700 -27.71 -13.75 -47.45
N GLU A 701 -27.28 -12.50 -47.28
CA GLU A 701 -26.24 -11.88 -48.10
C GLU A 701 -25.35 -10.97 -47.25
N LEU A 702 -24.08 -10.81 -47.64
CA LEU A 702 -23.09 -9.94 -46.96
C LEU A 702 -22.23 -9.28 -48.04
N ASP A 703 -22.37 -7.95 -48.17
CA ASP A 703 -21.53 -7.12 -49.03
C ASP A 703 -20.55 -6.29 -48.13
N ILE A 704 -19.27 -6.59 -48.26
CA ILE A 704 -18.17 -5.99 -47.55
C ILE A 704 -17.02 -5.61 -48.49
N LEU A 705 -17.31 -5.38 -49.78
CA LEU A 705 -16.32 -4.98 -50.76
C LEU A 705 -15.67 -3.64 -50.48
N ASN A 706 -16.35 -2.76 -49.68
CA ASN A 706 -15.81 -1.48 -49.22
C ASN A 706 -14.80 -1.62 -48.04
N PHE A 707 -14.66 -2.79 -47.43
CA PHE A 707 -13.78 -3.00 -46.25
C PHE A 707 -12.29 -2.97 -46.63
N ASN A 708 -11.55 -2.09 -45.98
CA ASN A 708 -10.09 -2.08 -46.00
C ASN A 708 -9.56 -2.81 -44.75
N THR A 709 -9.04 -4.00 -44.92
CA THR A 709 -8.53 -4.84 -43.82
C THR A 709 -7.01 -4.81 -43.68
N SER A 710 -6.32 -3.87 -44.36
CA SER A 710 -4.84 -3.82 -44.43
C SER A 710 -4.13 -3.62 -43.09
N GLN A 711 -4.84 -3.16 -42.06
CA GLN A 711 -4.31 -2.97 -40.72
C GLN A 711 -4.79 -4.06 -39.74
N VAL A 712 -5.70 -4.92 -40.15
CA VAL A 712 -6.29 -5.96 -39.28
C VAL A 712 -5.26 -7.01 -38.95
N THR A 713 -5.14 -7.32 -37.66
CA THR A 713 -4.18 -8.30 -37.14
C THR A 713 -4.82 -9.58 -36.65
N ASN A 714 -6.14 -9.56 -36.38
CA ASN A 714 -6.90 -10.70 -35.90
C ASN A 714 -8.17 -10.89 -36.72
N MET A 715 -8.24 -12.04 -37.42
CA MET A 715 -9.34 -12.42 -38.29
C MET A 715 -10.05 -13.71 -37.86
N LYS A 716 -9.85 -14.10 -36.60
CA LYS A 716 -10.45 -15.28 -36.00
C LYS A 716 -11.98 -15.19 -36.01
N ASN A 717 -12.65 -16.29 -36.41
CA ASN A 717 -14.10 -16.47 -36.32
C ASN A 717 -14.94 -15.43 -37.09
N ILE A 718 -14.37 -14.58 -37.98
CA ILE A 718 -15.11 -13.44 -38.57
C ILE A 718 -16.48 -13.86 -39.10
N PHE A 719 -16.55 -14.98 -39.85
CA PHE A 719 -17.78 -15.46 -40.47
C PHE A 719 -18.24 -16.82 -39.89
N LYS A 720 -17.76 -17.17 -38.70
CA LYS A 720 -18.11 -18.42 -38.06
C LYS A 720 -19.62 -18.54 -37.88
N ASP A 721 -20.20 -19.69 -38.29
CA ASP A 721 -21.65 -19.99 -38.18
C ASP A 721 -22.57 -18.98 -38.90
N VAL A 722 -22.08 -18.33 -39.96
CA VAL A 722 -22.91 -17.59 -40.92
C VAL A 722 -23.48 -18.58 -41.97
N VAL A 723 -24.53 -19.28 -41.59
CA VAL A 723 -24.92 -20.53 -42.24
C VAL A 723 -25.63 -20.41 -43.60
N LYS A 724 -26.29 -19.23 -43.89
CA LYS A 724 -27.09 -19.05 -45.07
C LYS A 724 -26.40 -18.31 -46.22
N VAL A 725 -25.33 -17.57 -45.98
CA VAL A 725 -24.62 -16.81 -47.00
C VAL A 725 -24.00 -17.75 -48.00
N ALA A 726 -24.51 -17.75 -49.23
CA ALA A 726 -24.07 -18.62 -50.31
C ALA A 726 -22.87 -18.07 -51.10
N LYS A 727 -22.72 -16.76 -51.16
CA LYS A 727 -21.65 -16.08 -51.91
C LYS A 727 -20.92 -15.06 -51.00
N LEU A 728 -19.60 -15.11 -51.02
CA LEU A 728 -18.77 -14.20 -50.26
C LEU A 728 -17.62 -13.66 -51.14
N ASP A 729 -17.61 -12.37 -51.42
CA ASP A 729 -16.56 -11.75 -52.20
C ASP A 729 -15.59 -10.96 -51.29
N LEU A 730 -14.37 -11.53 -51.12
CA LEU A 730 -13.29 -10.97 -50.34
C LEU A 730 -12.15 -10.44 -51.23
N THR A 731 -12.48 -10.03 -52.49
CA THR A 731 -11.46 -9.55 -53.43
C THR A 731 -10.61 -8.39 -52.86
N ASN A 732 -11.21 -7.53 -52.03
CA ASN A 732 -10.54 -6.37 -51.43
C ASN A 732 -9.89 -6.68 -50.06
N PHE A 733 -10.08 -7.86 -49.49
CA PHE A 733 -9.48 -8.18 -48.21
C PHE A 733 -7.95 -8.31 -48.32
N ASN A 734 -7.28 -7.70 -47.37
CA ASN A 734 -5.84 -7.80 -47.16
C ASN A 734 -5.55 -8.42 -45.81
N SER A 735 -5.20 -9.71 -45.79
CA SER A 735 -4.90 -10.42 -44.53
C SER A 735 -3.40 -10.58 -44.24
N ARG A 736 -2.52 -9.80 -44.93
CA ARG A 736 -1.08 -9.94 -44.78
C ARG A 736 -0.53 -9.63 -43.40
N LYS A 737 -1.31 -8.95 -42.54
CA LYS A 737 -0.98 -8.68 -41.13
C LYS A 737 -1.69 -9.61 -40.17
N ALA A 738 -2.64 -10.40 -40.63
CA ALA A 738 -3.41 -11.26 -39.75
C ALA A 738 -2.55 -12.39 -39.18
N THR A 739 -2.50 -12.47 -37.87
CA THR A 739 -1.73 -13.49 -37.14
C THR A 739 -2.59 -14.67 -36.67
N ASP A 740 -3.89 -14.45 -36.52
CA ASP A 740 -4.87 -15.53 -36.22
C ASP A 740 -6.03 -15.47 -37.21
N MET A 741 -6.27 -16.59 -37.86
CA MET A 741 -7.37 -16.81 -38.81
C MET A 741 -8.16 -18.08 -38.47
N THR A 742 -8.05 -18.54 -37.21
CA THR A 742 -8.77 -19.73 -36.73
C THR A 742 -10.26 -19.61 -37.02
N SER A 743 -10.87 -20.68 -37.55
CA SER A 743 -12.31 -20.79 -37.79
C SER A 743 -12.93 -19.63 -38.60
N MET A 744 -12.17 -18.95 -39.46
CA MET A 744 -12.65 -17.75 -40.18
C MET A 744 -13.93 -18.00 -40.95
N PHE A 745 -14.07 -19.16 -41.62
CA PHE A 745 -15.24 -19.59 -42.40
C PHE A 745 -15.94 -20.83 -41.81
N ASP A 746 -15.62 -21.21 -40.59
CA ASP A 746 -16.20 -22.38 -39.92
C ASP A 746 -17.72 -22.27 -39.83
N GLY A 747 -18.44 -23.30 -40.22
CA GLY A 747 -19.91 -23.36 -40.19
C GLY A 747 -20.63 -22.51 -41.27
N MET A 748 -19.93 -21.99 -42.26
CA MET A 748 -20.59 -21.38 -43.46
C MET A 748 -21.17 -22.46 -44.37
N GLU A 749 -22.25 -23.07 -43.93
CA GLU A 749 -22.81 -24.27 -44.56
C GLU A 749 -23.27 -24.10 -46.00
N ALA A 750 -23.89 -22.94 -46.32
CA ALA A 750 -24.42 -22.63 -47.66
C ALA A 750 -23.36 -22.08 -48.62
N LEU A 751 -22.17 -21.72 -48.13
CA LEU A 751 -21.12 -21.05 -48.91
C LEU A 751 -20.75 -21.96 -50.14
N SER A 752 -21.04 -21.47 -51.35
CA SER A 752 -20.75 -22.19 -52.60
C SER A 752 -19.85 -21.39 -53.54
N ASP A 753 -19.77 -20.07 -53.38
CA ASP A 753 -18.96 -19.16 -54.19
C ASP A 753 -18.12 -18.25 -53.23
N LEU A 754 -16.84 -18.55 -53.09
CA LEU A 754 -15.88 -17.80 -52.30
C LEU A 754 -14.81 -17.17 -53.20
N LYS A 755 -14.73 -15.86 -53.25
CA LYS A 755 -13.68 -15.14 -53.98
C LYS A 755 -12.67 -14.54 -53.03
N LEU A 756 -11.42 -15.00 -53.15
CA LEU A 756 -10.27 -14.50 -52.42
C LEU A 756 -9.43 -13.59 -53.34
N GLY A 757 -9.14 -12.37 -52.90
CA GLY A 757 -8.36 -11.37 -53.65
C GLY A 757 -6.84 -11.61 -53.55
N PRO A 758 -6.06 -10.89 -54.40
CA PRO A 758 -4.61 -11.09 -54.49
C PRO A 758 -3.82 -10.68 -53.22
N ASN A 759 -4.45 -9.95 -52.29
CA ASN A 759 -3.89 -9.58 -51.00
C ASN A 759 -4.34 -10.48 -49.85
N PHE A 760 -5.18 -11.45 -50.12
CA PHE A 760 -5.54 -12.47 -49.15
C PHE A 760 -4.36 -13.46 -48.99
N SER A 761 -3.83 -13.61 -47.76
CA SER A 761 -2.63 -14.39 -47.53
C SER A 761 -2.67 -15.03 -46.12
N PHE A 762 -2.02 -16.18 -45.98
CA PHE A 762 -1.77 -16.83 -44.69
C PHE A 762 -0.33 -16.60 -44.18
N GLU A 763 0.44 -15.73 -44.84
CA GLU A 763 1.88 -15.57 -44.59
C GLU A 763 2.23 -15.25 -43.11
N MET A 764 1.38 -14.51 -42.44
CA MET A 764 1.60 -14.14 -41.01
C MET A 764 0.77 -14.97 -40.04
N ALA A 765 -0.15 -15.81 -40.57
CA ALA A 765 -1.07 -16.59 -39.76
C ALA A 765 -0.35 -17.72 -39.03
N ASN A 766 -0.37 -17.67 -37.70
CA ASN A 766 0.21 -18.72 -36.86
C ASN A 766 -0.68 -19.95 -36.75
N ASN A 767 -2.02 -19.78 -36.91
CA ASN A 767 -3.02 -20.82 -36.71
C ASN A 767 -4.10 -20.69 -37.77
N LEU A 768 -4.37 -21.82 -38.47
CA LEU A 768 -5.43 -22.00 -39.47
C LEU A 768 -6.41 -23.13 -39.09
N ASP A 769 -6.48 -23.46 -37.79
CA ASP A 769 -7.39 -24.52 -37.32
C ASP A 769 -8.82 -24.19 -37.73
N TYR A 770 -9.51 -25.19 -38.30
CA TYR A 770 -10.93 -25.14 -38.67
C TYR A 770 -11.31 -24.01 -39.66
N ILE A 771 -10.35 -23.39 -40.35
CA ILE A 771 -10.65 -22.20 -41.19
C ILE A 771 -11.75 -22.44 -42.22
N PHE A 772 -11.87 -23.63 -42.84
CA PHE A 772 -12.92 -24.07 -43.75
C PHE A 772 -13.74 -25.27 -43.21
N HIS A 773 -13.80 -25.41 -41.91
CA HIS A 773 -14.55 -26.45 -41.27
C HIS A 773 -16.06 -26.28 -41.54
N ASN A 774 -16.76 -27.36 -41.77
CA ASN A 774 -18.22 -27.40 -42.09
C ASN A 774 -18.68 -26.48 -43.23
N THR A 775 -17.80 -26.16 -44.18
CA THR A 775 -18.17 -25.49 -45.44
C THR A 775 -18.73 -26.50 -46.43
N TYR A 776 -19.98 -26.91 -46.21
CA TYR A 776 -20.60 -28.00 -46.99
C TYR A 776 -20.93 -27.65 -48.45
N GLY A 777 -21.24 -26.36 -48.75
CA GLY A 777 -21.64 -25.88 -50.05
C GLY A 777 -20.49 -25.75 -51.07
N LEU A 778 -19.23 -25.65 -50.61
CA LEU A 778 -18.08 -25.47 -51.48
C LEU A 778 -17.81 -26.76 -52.29
N THR A 779 -17.74 -26.62 -53.62
CA THR A 779 -17.32 -27.70 -54.55
C THR A 779 -15.82 -27.61 -54.85
N SER A 780 -15.25 -26.44 -54.76
CA SER A 780 -13.82 -26.21 -54.88
C SER A 780 -13.36 -25.03 -54.03
N ILE A 781 -12.08 -25.03 -53.65
CA ILE A 781 -11.41 -23.94 -52.94
C ILE A 781 -10.20 -23.50 -53.75
N ASP A 782 -10.12 -22.22 -54.10
CA ASP A 782 -8.99 -21.63 -54.83
C ASP A 782 -8.05 -20.88 -53.92
N LEU A 783 -6.95 -21.52 -53.56
CA LEU A 783 -5.84 -20.95 -52.75
C LEU A 783 -4.59 -20.71 -53.63
N GLY A 784 -4.76 -20.55 -54.96
CA GLY A 784 -3.67 -20.55 -55.94
C GLY A 784 -2.63 -19.43 -55.82
N HIS A 785 -2.81 -18.47 -54.89
CA HIS A 785 -1.85 -17.36 -54.66
C HIS A 785 -1.46 -17.25 -53.17
N ILE A 786 -1.77 -18.26 -52.35
CA ILE A 786 -1.62 -18.17 -50.89
C ILE A 786 -0.35 -18.88 -50.43
N ASN A 787 0.39 -18.20 -49.51
CA ASN A 787 1.59 -18.71 -48.87
C ASN A 787 1.36 -18.97 -47.37
N VAL A 788 1.97 -20.02 -46.80
CA VAL A 788 1.75 -20.53 -45.44
C VAL A 788 3.06 -20.64 -44.64
N ASP A 789 3.99 -19.73 -44.85
CA ASP A 789 5.38 -19.86 -44.35
C ASP A 789 5.52 -19.87 -42.81
N LYS A 790 4.54 -19.36 -42.04
CA LYS A 790 4.62 -19.22 -40.57
C LYS A 790 3.61 -20.08 -39.81
N THR A 791 2.72 -20.74 -40.48
CA THR A 791 1.64 -21.52 -39.86
C THR A 791 2.15 -22.80 -39.22
N PHE A 792 1.79 -23.05 -37.97
CA PHE A 792 2.17 -24.31 -37.28
C PHE A 792 0.98 -25.16 -36.86
N SER A 793 -0.27 -24.75 -37.06
CA SER A 793 -1.44 -25.60 -36.82
C SER A 793 -2.46 -25.49 -37.94
N PHE A 794 -2.95 -26.64 -38.37
CA PHE A 794 -3.95 -26.85 -39.45
C PHE A 794 -5.06 -27.81 -39.02
N LYS A 795 -5.31 -27.94 -37.70
CA LYS A 795 -6.29 -28.86 -37.17
C LYS A 795 -7.65 -28.67 -37.82
N GLY A 796 -8.22 -29.75 -38.39
CA GLY A 796 -9.54 -29.70 -38.99
C GLY A 796 -9.74 -28.69 -40.11
N MET A 797 -8.66 -28.17 -40.72
CA MET A 797 -8.67 -27.03 -41.67
C MET A 797 -9.75 -27.16 -42.75
N PHE A 798 -9.93 -28.34 -43.32
CA PHE A 798 -10.96 -28.64 -44.33
C PHE A 798 -11.96 -29.68 -43.83
N ALA A 799 -11.99 -30.04 -42.58
CA ALA A 799 -12.87 -31.07 -42.04
C ALA A 799 -14.34 -30.73 -42.13
N ILE A 800 -15.18 -31.77 -42.09
CA ILE A 800 -16.63 -31.66 -41.91
C ILE A 800 -17.11 -32.69 -40.89
N ASP A 801 -18.23 -32.40 -40.23
CA ASP A 801 -18.80 -33.32 -39.24
C ASP A 801 -19.72 -34.36 -39.90
N ASP A 802 -20.45 -33.95 -40.94
CA ASP A 802 -21.39 -34.84 -41.68
C ASP A 802 -20.87 -35.18 -43.09
N PRO A 803 -20.30 -36.38 -43.31
CA PRO A 803 -19.78 -36.79 -44.62
C PRO A 803 -20.85 -36.91 -45.71
N SER A 804 -22.13 -37.04 -45.32
CA SER A 804 -23.24 -37.12 -46.29
C SER A 804 -23.48 -35.81 -47.05
N ARG A 805 -23.03 -34.69 -46.44
CA ARG A 805 -23.16 -33.32 -46.97
C ARG A 805 -21.93 -32.86 -47.77
N ASP A 806 -20.88 -33.69 -47.86
CA ASP A 806 -19.63 -33.31 -48.55
C ASP A 806 -19.89 -32.98 -50.03
N GLN A 807 -19.40 -31.79 -50.45
CA GLN A 807 -19.44 -31.39 -51.87
C GLN A 807 -18.04 -31.05 -52.41
N LEU A 808 -17.00 -30.96 -51.55
CA LEU A 808 -15.67 -30.49 -51.94
C LEU A 808 -14.94 -31.55 -52.79
N GLU A 809 -14.69 -31.20 -54.05
CA GLU A 809 -14.01 -32.05 -55.02
C GLU A 809 -12.56 -31.66 -55.28
N LYS A 810 -12.24 -30.36 -55.23
CA LYS A 810 -10.94 -29.82 -55.61
C LYS A 810 -10.47 -28.71 -54.67
N ILE A 811 -9.16 -28.72 -54.39
CA ILE A 811 -8.46 -27.60 -53.74
C ILE A 811 -7.30 -27.20 -54.66
N TYR A 812 -7.30 -25.95 -55.15
CA TYR A 812 -6.30 -25.44 -56.08
C TYR A 812 -5.21 -24.68 -55.32
N LEU A 813 -3.93 -24.96 -55.66
CA LEU A 813 -2.73 -24.24 -55.15
C LEU A 813 -1.83 -23.85 -56.33
N ALA A 814 -1.09 -22.75 -56.23
CA ALA A 814 -0.01 -22.42 -57.18
C ALA A 814 1.31 -23.12 -56.80
N ASN A 815 1.58 -23.26 -55.52
CA ASN A 815 2.75 -23.93 -54.98
C ASN A 815 2.35 -24.84 -53.82
N GLU A 816 3.15 -25.93 -53.64
CA GLU A 816 2.96 -26.78 -52.45
C GLU A 816 3.22 -26.03 -51.15
N PHE A 817 2.49 -26.41 -50.09
CA PHE A 817 2.75 -25.90 -48.75
C PHE A 817 4.19 -26.24 -48.32
N ARG A 818 5.02 -25.20 -48.07
CA ARG A 818 6.36 -25.39 -47.55
C ARG A 818 6.33 -25.39 -46.03
N PHE A 819 6.40 -26.58 -45.46
CA PHE A 819 6.60 -26.72 -44.03
C PHE A 819 8.07 -26.44 -43.71
N THR A 820 8.41 -25.25 -43.24
CA THR A 820 9.77 -24.92 -42.81
C THR A 820 10.19 -25.85 -41.66
N SER A 821 11.46 -26.30 -41.68
CA SER A 821 12.03 -27.29 -40.75
C SER A 821 12.15 -26.80 -39.30
N HIS A 822 11.57 -25.64 -38.97
CA HIS A 822 11.65 -25.01 -37.67
C HIS A 822 10.35 -25.02 -36.85
N ILE A 823 9.47 -26.00 -37.11
CA ILE A 823 8.39 -26.29 -36.16
C ILE A 823 9.03 -26.95 -34.94
N TYR A 824 9.40 -26.13 -34.00
CA TYR A 824 10.00 -26.54 -32.73
C TYR A 824 8.99 -27.35 -31.91
N TRP A 825 9.39 -28.52 -31.48
CA TRP A 825 8.77 -29.53 -30.63
C TRP A 825 8.38 -29.01 -29.21
N GLN A 826 8.13 -27.74 -29.02
CA GLN A 826 8.04 -27.15 -27.67
C GLN A 826 6.62 -26.83 -27.19
N TYR A 827 5.58 -27.04 -27.98
CA TYR A 827 4.20 -26.91 -27.52
C TYR A 827 3.42 -28.20 -27.80
N ASN A 828 2.87 -28.81 -26.71
CA ASN A 828 1.99 -29.97 -26.70
C ASN A 828 0.70 -29.72 -27.51
N PHE A 829 0.76 -29.82 -28.83
CA PHE A 829 -0.44 -29.83 -29.65
C PHE A 829 -0.96 -31.27 -29.77
N ASN A 830 -1.95 -31.56 -28.93
CA ASN A 830 -2.72 -32.83 -28.91
C ASN A 830 -1.88 -34.10 -28.91
N THR A 831 -1.82 -34.76 -27.78
CA THR A 831 -1.43 -36.19 -27.72
C THR A 831 -2.42 -37.03 -28.52
N LYS A 832 -1.90 -37.82 -29.43
CA LYS A 832 -2.68 -38.90 -30.07
C LYS A 832 -3.25 -39.81 -28.98
N PRO A 833 -4.32 -40.59 -29.28
CA PRO A 833 -4.87 -41.57 -28.32
C PRO A 833 -3.85 -42.57 -27.76
N ASP A 834 -2.71 -42.75 -28.43
CA ASP A 834 -1.58 -43.61 -28.06
C ASP A 834 -0.50 -42.87 -27.20
N GLY A 835 -0.73 -41.60 -26.83
CA GLY A 835 0.18 -40.82 -26.00
C GLY A 835 1.36 -40.16 -26.74
N THR A 836 1.43 -40.29 -28.08
CA THR A 836 2.50 -39.62 -28.87
C THR A 836 2.12 -38.18 -29.22
N PRO A 837 3.10 -37.24 -29.38
CA PRO A 837 2.82 -35.88 -29.81
C PRO A 837 2.09 -35.84 -31.16
N GLY A 838 1.05 -35.02 -31.27
CA GLY A 838 0.37 -34.74 -32.54
C GLY A 838 1.30 -33.95 -33.47
N ASP A 839 1.09 -34.10 -34.78
CA ASP A 839 1.90 -33.45 -35.82
C ASP A 839 1.33 -32.09 -36.29
N GLY A 840 0.34 -31.52 -35.55
CA GLY A 840 -0.36 -30.28 -35.91
C GLY A 840 -1.30 -30.41 -37.13
N ILE A 841 -1.47 -31.59 -37.66
CA ILE A 841 -2.26 -31.86 -38.87
C ILE A 841 -3.44 -32.80 -38.54
N THR A 842 -3.92 -32.84 -37.31
CA THR A 842 -4.99 -33.73 -36.88
C THR A 842 -6.30 -33.41 -37.60
N ASP A 843 -6.91 -34.41 -38.18
CA ASP A 843 -8.25 -34.37 -38.82
C ASP A 843 -8.41 -33.34 -39.96
N VAL A 844 -7.35 -32.88 -40.60
CA VAL A 844 -7.41 -31.78 -41.60
C VAL A 844 -8.45 -32.02 -42.69
N PHE A 845 -8.57 -33.23 -43.18
CA PHE A 845 -9.51 -33.61 -44.24
C PHE A 845 -10.61 -34.56 -43.72
N LYS A 846 -10.86 -34.61 -42.44
CA LYS A 846 -11.83 -35.50 -41.81
C LYS A 846 -13.17 -35.44 -42.54
N ASN A 847 -13.70 -36.62 -42.92
CA ASN A 847 -14.98 -36.83 -43.60
C ASN A 847 -15.10 -36.23 -45.02
N ARG A 848 -14.04 -35.70 -45.65
CA ARG A 848 -14.06 -35.19 -47.03
C ARG A 848 -14.01 -36.34 -48.04
N VAL A 849 -15.11 -37.03 -48.21
CA VAL A 849 -15.21 -38.26 -49.02
C VAL A 849 -15.19 -38.01 -50.52
N LYS A 850 -15.56 -36.80 -50.99
CA LYS A 850 -15.55 -36.43 -52.43
C LYS A 850 -14.24 -35.85 -52.91
N LEU A 851 -13.36 -35.37 -51.97
CA LEU A 851 -12.10 -34.72 -52.33
C LEU A 851 -11.18 -35.66 -53.12
N ARG A 852 -10.67 -35.17 -54.24
CA ARG A 852 -9.73 -35.90 -55.14
C ARG A 852 -8.56 -35.00 -55.50
N GLY A 853 -7.38 -35.57 -55.55
CA GLY A 853 -6.25 -34.94 -56.18
C GLY A 853 -6.43 -34.74 -57.67
N GLU A 854 -5.50 -34.03 -58.32
CA GLU A 854 -5.59 -33.75 -59.77
C GLU A 854 -5.72 -34.98 -60.63
N GLN A 855 -5.01 -36.05 -60.28
CA GLN A 855 -5.02 -37.35 -61.00
C GLN A 855 -5.92 -38.40 -60.37
N GLY A 856 -6.79 -37.94 -59.39
CA GLY A 856 -7.81 -38.84 -58.83
C GLY A 856 -7.41 -39.54 -57.55
N SER A 857 -6.21 -39.22 -56.95
CA SER A 857 -5.79 -39.79 -55.66
C SER A 857 -6.78 -39.47 -54.55
N HIS A 858 -7.07 -40.43 -53.68
CA HIS A 858 -7.90 -40.26 -52.49
C HIS A 858 -7.58 -41.33 -51.44
N LEU A 859 -7.94 -41.06 -50.19
CA LEU A 859 -7.93 -42.03 -49.10
C LEU A 859 -9.34 -42.54 -48.86
N GLU A 860 -9.50 -43.83 -48.60
CA GLU A 860 -10.80 -44.43 -48.20
C GLU A 860 -11.28 -43.84 -46.88
N ASN A 861 -10.34 -43.53 -45.99
CA ASN A 861 -10.60 -42.77 -44.75
C ASN A 861 -9.79 -41.48 -44.75
N PRO A 862 -10.37 -40.35 -45.12
CA PRO A 862 -9.66 -39.05 -45.17
C PRO A 862 -9.11 -38.57 -43.81
N SER A 863 -9.62 -39.07 -42.69
CA SER A 863 -9.06 -38.77 -41.35
C SER A 863 -7.67 -39.37 -41.12
N MET A 864 -7.26 -40.31 -41.98
CA MET A 864 -5.91 -40.89 -41.94
C MET A 864 -4.90 -40.13 -42.79
N ALA A 865 -5.26 -38.99 -43.36
CA ALA A 865 -4.35 -38.18 -44.16
C ALA A 865 -3.21 -37.66 -43.29
N THR A 866 -1.99 -37.95 -43.70
CA THR A 866 -0.77 -37.45 -43.09
C THR A 866 -0.30 -36.20 -43.82
N ARG A 867 0.78 -35.57 -43.32
CA ARG A 867 1.47 -34.45 -43.95
C ARG A 867 1.78 -34.67 -45.44
N ASP A 868 1.99 -35.90 -45.86
CA ASP A 868 2.28 -36.26 -47.25
C ASP A 868 1.12 -36.00 -48.20
N TRP A 869 -0.11 -35.84 -47.71
CA TRP A 869 -1.29 -35.51 -48.53
C TRP A 869 -1.42 -33.99 -48.78
N PHE A 870 -0.60 -33.17 -48.17
CA PHE A 870 -0.50 -31.69 -48.40
C PHE A 870 0.41 -31.36 -49.59
N ARG A 871 0.28 -32.08 -50.70
CA ARG A 871 1.08 -31.89 -51.90
C ARG A 871 0.24 -32.05 -53.16
N PHE A 872 0.82 -31.69 -54.27
CA PHE A 872 0.23 -31.99 -55.59
C PHE A 872 0.09 -33.49 -55.81
N ASP A 873 -0.99 -33.84 -56.45
CA ASP A 873 -1.27 -35.24 -56.79
C ASP A 873 -0.39 -35.75 -57.94
N ASN A 874 0.48 -36.73 -57.70
CA ASN A 874 1.36 -37.36 -58.67
C ASN A 874 1.50 -38.86 -58.39
N PRO A 875 0.38 -39.66 -58.53
CA PRO A 875 0.40 -41.07 -58.25
C PRO A 875 1.20 -41.85 -59.31
N PRO A 876 1.77 -43.06 -59.00
CA PRO A 876 1.77 -43.66 -57.67
C PRO A 876 2.89 -43.16 -56.77
N ALA A 877 3.78 -42.35 -57.27
CA ALA A 877 4.99 -41.96 -56.55
C ALA A 877 4.72 -40.95 -55.39
N ALA A 878 3.73 -40.05 -55.53
CA ALA A 878 3.44 -38.99 -54.62
C ALA A 878 1.95 -38.59 -54.62
N PRO A 879 1.04 -39.45 -54.12
CA PRO A 879 -0.39 -39.07 -54.04
C PRO A 879 -0.60 -37.87 -53.12
N GLY A 880 -1.55 -37.00 -53.46
CA GLY A 880 -1.87 -35.81 -52.72
C GLY A 880 -3.30 -35.30 -52.98
N TYR A 881 -3.79 -34.34 -52.19
CA TYR A 881 -5.14 -33.79 -52.34
C TYR A 881 -5.20 -32.48 -53.15
N PHE A 882 -4.04 -31.92 -53.51
CA PHE A 882 -4.05 -30.62 -54.18
C PHE A 882 -3.93 -30.73 -55.69
N THR A 883 -4.56 -29.78 -56.38
CA THR A 883 -4.51 -29.58 -57.80
C THR A 883 -3.63 -28.37 -58.11
N GLN A 884 -2.69 -28.50 -59.05
CA GLN A 884 -1.88 -27.37 -59.48
C GLN A 884 -2.74 -26.41 -60.32
N LYS A 885 -2.59 -25.12 -60.07
CA LYS A 885 -3.29 -24.06 -60.83
C LYS A 885 -2.39 -23.39 -61.82
#